data_a8de2b12f0590c6f29e08a1927abd845
#
_entry.id   a8de2b12f0590c6f29e08a1927abd845
#
_cell.length_a   1.000
_cell.length_b   1.000
_cell.length_c   1.000
_cell.angle_alpha   90.00
_cell.angle_beta   90.00
_cell.angle_gamma   90.00
#
_symmetry.space_group_name_H-M   'P 1'
#
loop_
_entity.id
_entity.type
_entity.pdbx_description
1 polymer ?
#
loop_
_entity_poly.entity_id
_entity_poly.type
_entity_poly.pdbx_seq_one_letter_code
_entity_poly.pdbx_strand_id
1 'polypeptide(L)'
;MPDPFIADWLNFLIRWGHMIAGIAWIGTSFYFVALDFSLKTRDGLPPGVRGEAWEVHGGGFYHVQKYLSAPARLPEHLTWFKWEAYLTWVTGFLLLAVVYYLDASANLIDPAVLNLPPWAAIAISLLSIVMGWLIYDGLCRSPLGRYSGALAASVFLLILAAAFLFTHVFSGRGAFIHVGVIAGTMMAANVFMVIIPNQRKITAALMRGETPDPALGATGKQRSLHNTYLTLPVLLMMISNHFAMLTDAPNAWLLVGLIFVGGAALRHFLVRHEVGDPLSGIAWTLPIIFGALGLAWWLSGAPLVSLDWANLLIRWGHMIAGIAWIGTSFYFIALDFSLRKAPGLPPGVAGEAWEVHGGGFYHVRKYLSAPEKLPRHLIWFKWEAYLTWVTGFLLLVVLYYVQAETYLIDPAVMPLTRWQAIGLSVASLVAGWVLYTALCRSPLGRRTGLLAACLFAMLLAFSWFYTSVFSGRGAFIHIGALIGTLMAANVFMVIIPNQRKITAALLKGEKPDPALGATGKQRSLHNTYLTLPVLAMMISNHFPMLTDHAHAWAMAGLIILGGGLARHYLVRTEVGDRQAEISWTLPLIASALALALIMTEPAKRLLFEGDVPDQEALAIVQTRCASCHAANPTDATIKVAPKGVQLETLASLKRYAAQIDVQAVRNKAMPLGNRTGMTDEERAKLGKWIAMQ
;
A
#
# COMPACT_ATOMS: atom_id res chain seq x y z
N MET A 1 19.92 -18.69 12.57
CA MET A 1 18.76 -18.04 11.97
C MET A 1 17.69 -17.86 13.04
N PRO A 2 16.91 -16.77 13.07
CA PRO A 2 15.79 -16.67 13.98
C PRO A 2 14.78 -17.77 13.66
N ASP A 3 13.96 -18.13 14.64
CA ASP A 3 12.89 -19.11 14.46
C ASP A 3 11.99 -18.64 13.28
N PRO A 4 11.72 -19.49 12.28
CA PRO A 4 10.88 -19.15 11.13
C PRO A 4 9.51 -18.61 11.51
N PHE A 5 8.92 -19.12 12.59
CA PHE A 5 7.66 -18.63 13.12
C PHE A 5 7.73 -17.15 13.54
N ILE A 6 8.81 -16.78 14.24
CA ILE A 6 9.06 -15.38 14.63
C ILE A 6 9.31 -14.53 13.39
N ALA A 7 10.08 -15.04 12.42
CA ALA A 7 10.38 -14.32 11.19
C ALA A 7 9.09 -14.02 10.35
N ASP A 8 8.17 -14.97 10.27
CA ASP A 8 6.90 -14.81 9.56
C ASP A 8 5.99 -13.77 10.23
N TRP A 9 5.90 -13.81 11.56
CA TRP A 9 5.13 -12.80 12.30
C TRP A 9 5.76 -11.41 12.22
N LEU A 10 7.08 -11.29 12.32
CA LEU A 10 7.79 -10.02 12.10
C LEU A 10 7.55 -9.50 10.68
N ASN A 11 7.66 -10.36 9.67
CA ASN A 11 7.37 -9.99 8.28
C ASN A 11 5.93 -9.48 8.14
N PHE A 12 4.94 -10.18 8.71
CA PHE A 12 3.53 -9.75 8.66
C PHE A 12 3.33 -8.39 9.31
N LEU A 13 3.76 -8.21 10.55
CA LEU A 13 3.54 -6.99 11.32
C LEU A 13 4.28 -5.79 10.73
N ILE A 14 5.55 -5.98 10.34
CA ILE A 14 6.35 -4.91 9.73
C ILE A 14 5.79 -4.54 8.36
N ARG A 15 5.37 -5.52 7.54
CA ARG A 15 4.76 -5.27 6.23
C ARG A 15 3.45 -4.53 6.36
N TRP A 16 2.61 -4.90 7.31
CA TRP A 16 1.37 -4.20 7.60
C TRP A 16 1.64 -2.76 8.04
N GLY A 17 2.57 -2.55 8.98
CA GLY A 17 3.00 -1.21 9.41
C GLY A 17 3.62 -0.38 8.27
N HIS A 18 4.43 -1.02 7.40
CA HIS A 18 5.02 -0.36 6.24
C HIS A 18 3.96 0.12 5.24
N MET A 19 2.95 -0.69 4.97
CA MET A 19 1.82 -0.29 4.11
C MET A 19 1.06 0.88 4.71
N ILE A 20 0.75 0.86 6.02
CA ILE A 20 0.05 1.94 6.70
C ILE A 20 0.83 3.25 6.60
N ALA A 21 2.12 3.22 6.95
CA ALA A 21 2.99 4.40 6.89
C ALA A 21 3.16 4.92 5.45
N GLY A 22 3.39 4.02 4.50
CA GLY A 22 3.55 4.36 3.08
C GLY A 22 2.29 4.97 2.47
N ILE A 23 1.11 4.44 2.80
CA ILE A 23 -0.18 5.00 2.37
C ILE A 23 -0.38 6.39 2.96
N ALA A 24 -0.09 6.57 4.25
CA ALA A 24 -0.20 7.86 4.91
C ALA A 24 0.73 8.90 4.26
N TRP A 25 2.00 8.55 4.03
CA TRP A 25 2.97 9.44 3.42
C TRP A 25 2.65 9.81 1.97
N ILE A 26 2.51 8.79 1.12
CA ILE A 26 2.32 8.99 -0.33
C ILE A 26 0.94 9.60 -0.61
N GLY A 27 -0.10 9.16 0.10
CA GLY A 27 -1.45 9.68 -0.09
C GLY A 27 -1.60 11.13 0.35
N THR A 28 -0.99 11.52 1.47
CA THR A 28 -0.90 12.94 1.89
C THR A 28 -0.13 13.76 0.86
N SER A 29 0.94 13.22 0.29
CA SER A 29 1.69 13.88 -0.79
C SER A 29 0.83 14.06 -2.05
N PHE A 30 0.02 13.06 -2.43
CA PHE A 30 -0.92 13.17 -3.56
C PHE A 30 -1.95 14.26 -3.30
N TYR A 31 -2.52 14.31 -2.09
CA TYR A 31 -3.45 15.35 -1.70
C TYR A 31 -2.85 16.75 -1.86
N PHE A 32 -1.68 17.03 -1.29
CA PHE A 32 -1.06 18.35 -1.38
C PHE A 32 -0.66 18.74 -2.80
N VAL A 33 -0.27 17.78 -3.63
CA VAL A 33 0.00 18.03 -5.05
C VAL A 33 -1.29 18.43 -5.76
N ALA A 34 -2.39 17.69 -5.59
CA ALA A 34 -3.69 18.03 -6.16
C ALA A 34 -4.21 19.37 -5.66
N LEU A 35 -4.08 19.64 -4.34
CA LEU A 35 -4.43 20.91 -3.73
C LEU A 35 -3.66 22.07 -4.36
N ASP A 36 -2.33 21.96 -4.48
CA ASP A 36 -1.49 23.02 -5.02
C ASP A 36 -1.89 23.44 -6.44
N PHE A 37 -2.38 22.50 -7.21
CA PHE A 37 -2.85 22.75 -8.57
C PHE A 37 -4.28 23.25 -8.64
N SER A 38 -5.07 22.99 -7.61
CA SER A 38 -6.46 23.43 -7.52
C SER A 38 -6.61 24.86 -6.99
N LEU A 39 -5.53 25.46 -6.49
CA LEU A 39 -5.55 26.81 -5.96
C LEU A 39 -5.93 27.84 -7.02
N LYS A 40 -6.92 28.68 -6.72
CA LYS A 40 -7.35 29.79 -7.58
C LYS A 40 -6.91 31.12 -6.97
N THR A 41 -6.37 31.99 -7.80
CA THR A 41 -6.14 33.40 -7.46
C THR A 41 -7.41 34.20 -7.69
N ARG A 42 -7.72 35.14 -6.80
CA ARG A 42 -8.78 36.13 -6.99
C ARG A 42 -8.38 37.46 -6.37
N ASP A 43 -9.05 38.52 -6.79
CA ASP A 43 -8.87 39.84 -6.17
C ASP A 43 -9.35 39.81 -4.71
N GLY A 44 -8.63 40.50 -3.84
CA GLY A 44 -8.94 40.61 -2.42
C GLY A 44 -8.47 39.48 -1.53
N LEU A 45 -7.56 38.61 -2.01
CA LEU A 45 -6.85 37.66 -1.14
C LEU A 45 -5.97 38.38 -0.12
N PRO A 46 -5.83 37.85 1.10
CA PRO A 46 -4.91 38.42 2.10
C PRO A 46 -3.48 38.53 1.56
N PRO A 47 -2.69 39.51 2.04
CA PRO A 47 -1.29 39.63 1.65
C PRO A 47 -0.51 38.35 1.90
N GLY A 48 0.32 37.95 0.92
CA GLY A 48 1.14 36.71 0.99
C GLY A 48 0.40 35.43 0.58
N VAL A 49 -0.92 35.45 0.39
CA VAL A 49 -1.68 34.28 -0.11
C VAL A 49 -1.49 34.14 -1.61
N ARG A 50 -0.99 32.99 -2.05
CA ARG A 50 -0.86 32.64 -3.48
C ARG A 50 -2.20 32.31 -4.14
N GLY A 51 -3.08 31.64 -3.40
CA GLY A 51 -4.37 31.20 -3.89
C GLY A 51 -5.16 30.45 -2.84
N GLU A 52 -6.41 30.15 -3.15
CA GLU A 52 -7.31 29.43 -2.27
C GLU A 52 -8.01 28.29 -3.00
N ALA A 53 -8.45 27.28 -2.25
CA ALA A 53 -9.26 26.18 -2.71
C ALA A 53 -10.41 25.90 -1.73
N TRP A 54 -11.48 25.32 -2.22
CA TRP A 54 -12.60 24.86 -1.42
C TRP A 54 -12.82 23.38 -1.67
N GLU A 55 -12.89 22.62 -0.60
CA GLU A 55 -12.92 21.17 -0.61
C GLU A 55 -14.12 20.64 0.16
N VAL A 56 -14.58 19.45 -0.24
CA VAL A 56 -15.69 18.75 0.41
C VAL A 56 -15.21 17.37 0.83
N HIS A 57 -15.18 17.12 2.14
CA HIS A 57 -14.82 15.81 2.67
C HIS A 57 -15.57 15.52 3.97
N GLY A 58 -15.96 14.23 4.19
CA GLY A 58 -16.55 13.76 5.44
C GLY A 58 -17.79 14.53 5.94
N GLY A 59 -18.51 15.23 5.07
CA GLY A 59 -19.68 16.04 5.43
C GLY A 59 -19.36 17.49 5.81
N GLY A 60 -18.09 17.92 5.74
CA GLY A 60 -17.64 19.30 5.98
C GLY A 60 -17.16 20.01 4.73
N PHE A 61 -17.10 21.33 4.80
CA PHE A 61 -16.50 22.21 3.81
C PHE A 61 -15.18 22.74 4.37
N TYR A 62 -14.10 22.68 3.58
CA TYR A 62 -12.80 23.15 3.95
C TYR A 62 -12.39 24.28 3.02
N HIS A 63 -12.00 25.42 3.61
CA HIS A 63 -11.39 26.53 2.90
C HIS A 63 -9.91 26.53 3.16
N VAL A 64 -9.12 26.33 2.12
CA VAL A 64 -7.67 26.23 2.19
C VAL A 64 -7.05 27.42 1.50
N GLN A 65 -6.15 28.12 2.19
CA GLN A 65 -5.36 29.22 1.64
C GLN A 65 -3.87 28.88 1.75
N LYS A 66 -3.14 28.98 0.64
CA LYS A 66 -1.69 28.74 0.60
C LYS A 66 -0.93 30.05 0.63
N TYR A 67 -0.03 30.16 1.60
CA TYR A 67 0.90 31.28 1.73
C TYR A 67 2.26 30.89 1.13
N LEU A 68 2.83 31.77 0.28
CA LEU A 68 4.21 31.63 -0.24
C LEU A 68 5.23 32.24 0.69
N SER A 69 4.86 33.35 1.33
CA SER A 69 5.56 33.96 2.45
C SER A 69 4.75 33.69 3.71
N ALA A 70 5.40 33.68 4.86
CA ALA A 70 4.66 33.51 6.09
C ALA A 70 3.63 34.62 6.29
N PRO A 71 2.51 34.34 6.95
CA PRO A 71 1.63 35.38 7.46
C PRO A 71 2.39 36.29 8.45
N ALA A 72 1.91 37.51 8.66
CA ALA A 72 2.51 38.45 9.55
C ALA A 72 2.73 37.92 10.99
N ARG A 73 1.96 36.93 11.39
CA ARG A 73 2.17 36.14 12.62
C ARG A 73 1.93 34.66 12.29
N LEU A 74 2.95 33.84 12.54
CA LEU A 74 2.82 32.40 12.54
C LEU A 74 2.09 31.94 13.82
N PRO A 75 1.18 30.98 13.75
CA PRO A 75 0.54 30.42 14.94
C PRO A 75 1.56 29.61 15.76
N GLU A 76 1.30 29.47 17.06
CA GLU A 76 2.13 28.66 17.96
C GLU A 76 2.16 27.18 17.58
N HIS A 77 1.09 26.69 16.97
CA HIS A 77 0.94 25.28 16.59
C HIS A 77 0.91 25.15 15.07
N LEU A 78 1.92 24.44 14.55
CA LEU A 78 2.03 24.05 13.15
C LEU A 78 1.99 22.53 13.03
N THR A 79 1.16 22.00 12.12
CA THR A 79 1.12 20.57 11.81
C THR A 79 2.22 20.24 10.80
N TRP A 80 3.04 19.23 11.10
CA TRP A 80 4.17 18.79 10.30
C TRP A 80 3.97 17.36 9.83
N PHE A 81 3.95 17.14 8.53
CA PHE A 81 3.89 15.82 7.90
C PHE A 81 5.30 15.26 7.67
N LYS A 82 5.83 14.52 8.62
CA LYS A 82 7.19 13.96 8.58
C LYS A 82 7.30 12.54 9.10
N TRP A 83 6.51 12.18 10.11
CA TRP A 83 6.59 10.86 10.75
C TRP A 83 6.17 9.75 9.81
N GLU A 84 5.24 9.99 8.91
CA GLU A 84 4.77 9.07 7.90
C GLU A 84 5.94 8.66 6.98
N ALA A 85 6.73 9.62 6.52
CA ALA A 85 7.92 9.35 5.69
C ALA A 85 9.02 8.61 6.46
N TYR A 86 9.26 9.02 7.73
CA TYR A 86 10.27 8.39 8.58
C TYR A 86 9.90 6.94 8.88
N LEU A 87 8.67 6.68 9.30
CA LEU A 87 8.18 5.34 9.60
C LEU A 87 8.15 4.45 8.33
N THR A 88 7.82 5.02 7.17
CA THR A 88 7.89 4.28 5.91
C THR A 88 9.30 3.79 5.64
N TRP A 89 10.31 4.65 5.80
CA TRP A 89 11.70 4.23 5.58
C TRP A 89 12.18 3.21 6.62
N VAL A 90 11.92 3.45 7.90
CA VAL A 90 12.33 2.55 9.00
C VAL A 90 11.70 1.16 8.80
N THR A 91 10.39 1.10 8.59
CA THR A 91 9.68 -0.17 8.39
C THR A 91 10.08 -0.85 7.09
N GLY A 92 10.35 -0.08 6.02
CA GLY A 92 10.86 -0.60 4.75
C GLY A 92 12.25 -1.22 4.89
N PHE A 93 13.15 -0.57 5.65
CA PHE A 93 14.48 -1.12 5.94
C PHE A 93 14.40 -2.37 6.82
N LEU A 94 13.55 -2.38 7.85
CA LEU A 94 13.31 -3.57 8.67
C LEU A 94 12.75 -4.72 7.83
N LEU A 95 11.85 -4.41 6.88
CA LEU A 95 11.30 -5.43 5.98
C LEU A 95 12.38 -5.98 5.03
N LEU A 96 13.27 -5.11 4.51
CA LEU A 96 14.43 -5.54 3.73
C LEU A 96 15.31 -6.49 4.54
N ALA A 97 15.59 -6.16 5.81
CA ALA A 97 16.40 -6.99 6.69
C ALA A 97 15.73 -8.35 6.95
N VAL A 98 14.45 -8.35 7.32
CA VAL A 98 13.73 -9.60 7.66
C VAL A 98 13.57 -10.51 6.44
N VAL A 99 13.24 -9.95 5.26
CA VAL A 99 12.95 -10.76 4.07
C VAL A 99 14.21 -11.13 3.30
N TYR A 100 15.16 -10.20 3.16
CA TYR A 100 16.32 -10.39 2.27
C TYR A 100 17.64 -10.67 3.00
N TYR A 101 17.85 -10.14 4.21
CA TYR A 101 19.14 -10.34 4.90
C TYR A 101 19.14 -11.56 5.81
N LEU A 102 18.03 -11.82 6.52
CA LEU A 102 17.95 -13.03 7.39
C LEU A 102 17.94 -14.32 6.57
N ASP A 103 17.37 -14.31 5.38
CA ASP A 103 17.33 -15.43 4.42
C ASP A 103 18.01 -15.04 3.09
N ALA A 104 19.23 -14.49 3.16
CA ALA A 104 19.93 -13.98 1.97
C ALA A 104 20.12 -15.04 0.89
N SER A 105 20.43 -16.27 1.28
CA SER A 105 20.62 -17.40 0.34
C SER A 105 19.34 -17.76 -0.42
N ALA A 106 18.16 -17.54 0.17
CA ALA A 106 16.89 -17.86 -0.47
C ALA A 106 16.31 -16.71 -1.31
N ASN A 107 16.51 -15.46 -0.84
CA ASN A 107 15.78 -14.32 -1.40
C ASN A 107 16.67 -13.28 -2.12
N LEU A 108 17.94 -13.14 -1.69
CA LEU A 108 18.84 -12.12 -2.25
C LEU A 108 19.81 -12.71 -3.28
N ILE A 109 20.37 -13.88 -3.02
CA ILE A 109 21.41 -14.51 -3.83
C ILE A 109 20.78 -15.48 -4.83
N ASP A 110 21.27 -15.44 -6.07
CA ASP A 110 21.08 -16.51 -7.07
C ASP A 110 22.46 -16.96 -7.52
N PRO A 111 22.90 -18.20 -7.18
CA PRO A 111 24.21 -18.71 -7.60
C PRO A 111 24.41 -18.78 -9.10
N ALA A 112 23.33 -18.78 -9.91
CA ALA A 112 23.44 -18.74 -11.37
C ALA A 112 23.72 -17.33 -11.92
N VAL A 113 23.42 -16.27 -11.12
CA VAL A 113 23.77 -14.88 -11.45
C VAL A 113 25.18 -14.59 -10.91
N LEU A 114 25.35 -14.71 -9.60
CA LEU A 114 26.63 -14.53 -8.93
C LEU A 114 26.63 -15.26 -7.58
N ASN A 115 27.53 -16.23 -7.42
CA ASN A 115 27.65 -16.99 -6.17
C ASN A 115 28.41 -16.17 -5.12
N LEU A 116 27.68 -15.51 -4.24
CA LEU A 116 28.21 -14.67 -3.18
C LEU A 116 27.96 -15.30 -1.80
N PRO A 117 28.88 -15.15 -0.84
CA PRO A 117 28.54 -15.44 0.54
C PRO A 117 27.53 -14.39 1.06
N PRO A 118 26.60 -14.77 1.97
CA PRO A 118 25.54 -13.89 2.47
C PRO A 118 26.02 -12.53 2.97
N TRP A 119 27.13 -12.49 3.71
CA TRP A 119 27.68 -11.23 4.23
C TRP A 119 28.12 -10.27 3.12
N ALA A 120 28.67 -10.79 2.00
CA ALA A 120 29.11 -9.95 0.87
C ALA A 120 27.90 -9.38 0.11
N ALA A 121 26.87 -10.19 -0.12
CA ALA A 121 25.63 -9.71 -0.74
C ALA A 121 24.96 -8.61 0.10
N ILE A 122 24.89 -8.79 1.43
CA ILE A 122 24.35 -7.79 2.36
C ILE A 122 25.22 -6.52 2.35
N ALA A 123 26.55 -6.64 2.35
CA ALA A 123 27.45 -5.49 2.31
C ALA A 123 27.29 -4.69 1.02
N ILE A 124 27.20 -5.36 -0.15
CA ILE A 124 26.92 -4.72 -1.44
C ILE A 124 25.57 -3.97 -1.40
N SER A 125 24.53 -4.59 -0.86
CA SER A 125 23.23 -3.98 -0.69
C SER A 125 23.32 -2.69 0.13
N LEU A 126 23.87 -2.75 1.34
CA LEU A 126 23.98 -1.61 2.25
C LEU A 126 24.81 -0.47 1.66
N LEU A 127 25.98 -0.80 1.09
CA LEU A 127 26.84 0.18 0.40
C LEU A 127 26.11 0.85 -0.75
N SER A 128 25.38 0.09 -1.57
CA SER A 128 24.63 0.62 -2.72
C SER A 128 23.54 1.58 -2.29
N ILE A 129 22.82 1.31 -1.20
CA ILE A 129 21.79 2.20 -0.65
C ILE A 129 22.42 3.53 -0.20
N VAL A 130 23.52 3.47 0.54
CA VAL A 130 24.24 4.67 1.02
C VAL A 130 24.81 5.45 -0.16
N MET A 131 25.51 4.79 -1.09
CA MET A 131 26.12 5.44 -2.25
C MET A 131 25.06 6.02 -3.20
N GLY A 132 23.93 5.33 -3.39
CA GLY A 132 22.80 5.84 -4.16
C GLY A 132 22.31 7.18 -3.66
N TRP A 133 22.14 7.32 -2.34
CA TRP A 133 21.77 8.59 -1.73
C TRP A 133 22.87 9.65 -1.87
N LEU A 134 24.13 9.32 -1.57
CA LEU A 134 25.24 10.27 -1.63
C LEU A 134 25.46 10.83 -3.04
N ILE A 135 25.43 9.96 -4.07
CA ILE A 135 25.55 10.36 -5.46
C ILE A 135 24.36 11.23 -5.86
N TYR A 136 23.14 10.83 -5.55
CA TYR A 136 21.94 11.61 -5.84
C TYR A 136 21.97 12.99 -5.19
N ASP A 137 22.31 13.08 -3.90
CA ASP A 137 22.39 14.37 -3.18
C ASP A 137 23.51 15.24 -3.75
N GLY A 138 24.65 14.63 -4.09
CA GLY A 138 25.75 15.31 -4.78
C GLY A 138 25.35 15.89 -6.14
N LEU A 139 24.63 15.13 -6.98
CA LEU A 139 24.08 15.60 -8.25
C LEU A 139 23.15 16.81 -8.05
N CYS A 140 22.25 16.74 -7.07
CA CYS A 140 21.34 17.84 -6.80
C CYS A 140 22.04 19.12 -6.27
N ARG A 141 23.15 18.99 -5.56
CA ARG A 141 23.95 20.13 -5.05
C ARG A 141 24.96 20.67 -6.06
N SER A 142 25.27 19.88 -7.10
CA SER A 142 26.17 20.26 -8.16
C SER A 142 25.57 21.34 -9.09
N PRO A 143 26.34 21.95 -9.99
CA PRO A 143 25.82 22.85 -11.02
C PRO A 143 24.69 22.24 -11.88
N LEU A 144 24.65 20.91 -12.05
CA LEU A 144 23.56 20.18 -12.73
C LEU A 144 22.20 20.41 -12.04
N GLY A 145 22.19 20.64 -10.73
CA GLY A 145 20.97 20.95 -9.97
C GLY A 145 20.20 22.18 -10.46
N ARG A 146 20.85 23.07 -11.23
CA ARG A 146 20.22 24.24 -11.86
C ARG A 146 19.48 23.91 -13.14
N TYR A 147 19.80 22.77 -13.79
CA TYR A 147 19.26 22.34 -15.07
C TYR A 147 18.35 21.11 -14.89
N SER A 148 17.05 21.34 -14.71
CA SER A 148 16.08 20.28 -14.35
C SER A 148 16.12 19.07 -15.28
N GLY A 149 16.25 19.28 -16.60
CA GLY A 149 16.33 18.19 -17.59
C GLY A 149 17.62 17.36 -17.47
N ALA A 150 18.78 18.04 -17.34
CA ALA A 150 20.07 17.36 -17.18
C ALA A 150 20.13 16.61 -15.84
N LEU A 151 19.59 17.18 -14.76
CA LEU A 151 19.50 16.52 -13.46
C LEU A 151 18.58 15.28 -13.55
N ALA A 152 17.40 15.39 -14.15
CA ALA A 152 16.49 14.28 -14.33
C ALA A 152 17.14 13.13 -15.13
N ALA A 153 17.85 13.45 -16.22
CA ALA A 153 18.61 12.46 -17.01
C ALA A 153 19.71 11.81 -16.16
N SER A 154 20.46 12.59 -15.37
CA SER A 154 21.53 12.05 -14.50
C SER A 154 20.99 11.15 -13.40
N VAL A 155 19.86 11.49 -12.78
CA VAL A 155 19.18 10.64 -11.79
C VAL A 155 18.64 9.37 -12.43
N PHE A 156 18.08 9.47 -13.64
CA PHE A 156 17.64 8.30 -14.41
C PHE A 156 18.81 7.36 -14.74
N LEU A 157 19.94 7.89 -15.18
CA LEU A 157 21.15 7.11 -15.44
C LEU A 157 21.69 6.44 -14.17
N LEU A 158 21.63 7.12 -13.01
CA LEU A 158 21.99 6.52 -11.72
C LEU A 158 21.10 5.32 -11.40
N ILE A 159 19.79 5.47 -11.58
CA ILE A 159 18.82 4.37 -11.36
C ILE A 159 19.08 3.22 -12.34
N LEU A 160 19.35 3.52 -13.59
CA LEU A 160 19.64 2.52 -14.63
C LEU A 160 20.95 1.77 -14.34
N ALA A 161 22.00 2.48 -13.90
CA ALA A 161 23.25 1.86 -13.46
C ALA A 161 23.05 0.95 -12.23
N ALA A 162 22.23 1.37 -11.26
CA ALA A 162 21.87 0.53 -10.13
C ALA A 162 21.06 -0.70 -10.56
N ALA A 163 20.13 -0.55 -11.51
CA ALA A 163 19.38 -1.66 -12.07
C ALA A 163 20.30 -2.66 -12.80
N PHE A 164 21.22 -2.16 -13.61
CA PHE A 164 22.23 -2.99 -14.28
C PHE A 164 23.11 -3.74 -13.26
N LEU A 165 23.64 -3.04 -12.26
CA LEU A 165 24.45 -3.67 -11.21
C LEU A 165 23.66 -4.78 -10.52
N PHE A 166 22.46 -4.49 -10.04
CA PHE A 166 21.72 -5.45 -9.21
C PHE A 166 21.24 -6.67 -9.99
N THR A 167 20.86 -6.53 -11.26
CA THR A 167 20.46 -7.66 -12.10
C THR A 167 21.62 -8.60 -12.45
N HIS A 168 22.89 -8.16 -12.24
CA HIS A 168 24.08 -8.97 -12.41
C HIS A 168 24.72 -9.44 -11.10
N VAL A 169 24.14 -9.04 -9.94
CA VAL A 169 24.69 -9.37 -8.62
C VAL A 169 23.71 -10.18 -7.78
N PHE A 170 22.42 -9.84 -7.84
CA PHE A 170 21.37 -10.40 -7.02
C PHE A 170 20.40 -11.29 -7.81
N SER A 171 19.59 -12.06 -7.09
CA SER A 171 18.41 -12.70 -7.69
C SER A 171 17.52 -11.65 -8.37
N GLY A 172 16.78 -12.03 -9.41
CA GLY A 172 15.93 -11.07 -10.14
C GLY A 172 14.98 -10.30 -9.24
N ARG A 173 14.37 -10.96 -8.24
CA ARG A 173 13.53 -10.31 -7.22
C ARG A 173 14.32 -9.39 -6.32
N GLY A 174 15.48 -9.84 -5.87
CA GLY A 174 16.41 -9.03 -5.08
C GLY A 174 16.80 -7.77 -5.83
N ALA A 175 17.12 -7.87 -7.12
CA ALA A 175 17.51 -6.76 -7.97
C ALA A 175 16.42 -5.66 -8.05
N PHE A 176 15.19 -6.04 -8.40
CA PHE A 176 14.08 -5.09 -8.55
C PHE A 176 13.75 -4.37 -7.23
N ILE A 177 13.66 -5.12 -6.14
CA ILE A 177 13.41 -4.52 -4.81
C ILE A 177 14.52 -3.54 -4.44
N HIS A 178 15.78 -3.85 -4.68
CA HIS A 178 16.89 -2.96 -4.33
C HIS A 178 16.87 -1.66 -5.12
N VAL A 179 16.46 -1.67 -6.40
CA VAL A 179 16.22 -0.42 -7.14
C VAL A 179 15.11 0.39 -6.49
N GLY A 180 14.01 -0.26 -6.10
CA GLY A 180 12.92 0.38 -5.36
C GLY A 180 13.38 0.94 -4.02
N VAL A 181 14.24 0.22 -3.29
CA VAL A 181 14.81 0.66 -1.99
C VAL A 181 15.71 1.87 -2.17
N ILE A 182 16.57 1.91 -3.20
CA ILE A 182 17.41 3.10 -3.48
C ILE A 182 16.52 4.32 -3.77
N ALA A 183 15.57 4.18 -4.68
CA ALA A 183 14.67 5.28 -5.03
C ALA A 183 13.80 5.72 -3.83
N GLY A 184 13.27 4.77 -3.05
CA GLY A 184 12.53 5.05 -1.81
C GLY A 184 13.39 5.71 -0.74
N THR A 185 14.67 5.33 -0.64
CA THR A 185 15.63 5.97 0.27
C THR A 185 15.92 7.41 -0.16
N MET A 186 16.11 7.66 -1.48
CA MET A 186 16.24 9.03 -2.00
C MET A 186 15.01 9.87 -1.62
N MET A 187 13.81 9.31 -1.79
CA MET A 187 12.56 10.02 -1.46
C MET A 187 12.45 10.32 0.03
N ALA A 188 12.69 9.37 0.91
CA ALA A 188 12.60 9.55 2.35
C ALA A 188 13.70 10.49 2.87
N ALA A 189 14.94 10.30 2.42
CA ALA A 189 16.07 11.16 2.79
C ALA A 189 15.86 12.61 2.32
N ASN A 190 15.21 12.84 1.18
CA ASN A 190 14.78 14.18 0.78
C ASN A 190 13.90 14.83 1.85
N VAL A 191 12.99 14.08 2.48
CA VAL A 191 12.12 14.61 3.52
C VAL A 191 12.93 14.93 4.78
N PHE A 192 13.63 13.96 5.36
CA PHE A 192 14.23 14.16 6.69
C PHE A 192 15.60 14.86 6.67
N MET A 193 16.37 14.80 5.56
CA MET A 193 17.69 15.48 5.49
C MET A 193 17.64 16.84 4.81
N VAL A 194 16.64 17.13 3.98
CA VAL A 194 16.58 18.37 3.20
C VAL A 194 15.32 19.17 3.47
N ILE A 195 14.13 18.60 3.18
CA ILE A 195 12.88 19.36 3.22
C ILE A 195 12.58 19.84 4.65
N ILE A 196 12.52 18.94 5.62
CA ILE A 196 12.18 19.28 7.01
C ILE A 196 13.23 20.19 7.67
N PRO A 197 14.56 19.96 7.55
CA PRO A 197 15.56 20.90 8.07
C PRO A 197 15.47 22.30 7.46
N ASN A 198 15.28 22.42 6.14
CA ASN A 198 15.11 23.71 5.49
C ASN A 198 13.83 24.41 5.98
N GLN A 199 12.74 23.68 6.09
CA GLN A 199 11.47 24.22 6.56
C GLN A 199 11.56 24.72 8.00
N ARG A 200 12.30 24.03 8.88
CA ARG A 200 12.55 24.50 10.25
C ARG A 200 13.32 25.81 10.27
N LYS A 201 14.34 25.97 9.41
CA LYS A 201 15.10 27.23 9.28
C LYS A 201 14.20 28.36 8.79
N ILE A 202 13.38 28.12 7.78
CA ILE A 202 12.40 29.09 7.27
C ILE A 202 11.44 29.50 8.38
N THR A 203 10.82 28.56 9.07
CA THR A 203 9.87 28.83 10.16
C THR A 203 10.53 29.62 11.29
N ALA A 204 11.74 29.24 11.70
CA ALA A 204 12.48 29.95 12.76
C ALA A 204 12.81 31.40 12.37
N ALA A 205 13.22 31.67 11.13
CA ALA A 205 13.46 33.03 10.65
C ALA A 205 12.17 33.88 10.70
N LEU A 206 11.07 33.32 10.24
CA LEU A 206 9.78 33.98 10.24
C LEU A 206 9.24 34.27 11.64
N MET A 207 9.46 33.35 12.61
CA MET A 207 9.10 33.58 14.01
C MET A 207 9.92 34.71 14.64
N ARG A 208 11.13 35.01 14.14
CA ARG A 208 11.94 36.18 14.56
C ARG A 208 11.61 37.45 13.79
N GLY A 209 10.63 37.39 12.84
CA GLY A 209 10.33 38.54 11.97
C GLY A 209 11.37 38.78 10.86
N GLU A 210 12.23 37.79 10.60
CA GLU A 210 13.27 37.86 9.56
C GLU A 210 12.74 37.30 8.24
N THR A 211 13.26 37.81 7.11
CA THR A 211 12.98 37.23 5.78
C THR A 211 13.86 36.00 5.58
N PRO A 212 13.29 34.79 5.41
CA PRO A 212 14.07 33.57 5.21
C PRO A 212 14.80 33.58 3.86
N ASP A 213 15.92 32.84 3.78
CA ASP A 213 16.65 32.62 2.53
C ASP A 213 15.78 31.89 1.52
N PRO A 214 15.47 32.46 0.33
CA PRO A 214 14.66 31.85 -0.71
C PRO A 214 15.25 30.52 -1.25
N ALA A 215 16.58 30.34 -1.16
CA ALA A 215 17.24 29.11 -1.63
C ALA A 215 16.79 27.88 -0.83
N LEU A 216 16.44 28.03 0.47
CA LEU A 216 15.93 26.94 1.30
C LEU A 216 14.60 26.39 0.77
N GLY A 217 13.70 27.31 0.39
CA GLY A 217 12.39 26.94 -0.20
C GLY A 217 12.54 26.31 -1.59
N ALA A 218 13.39 26.89 -2.45
CA ALA A 218 13.65 26.39 -3.80
C ALA A 218 14.22 24.95 -3.76
N THR A 219 15.19 24.70 -2.88
CA THR A 219 15.78 23.36 -2.68
C THR A 219 14.72 22.36 -2.19
N GLY A 220 13.90 22.74 -1.19
CA GLY A 220 12.81 21.89 -0.70
C GLY A 220 11.81 21.54 -1.80
N LYS A 221 11.43 22.52 -2.63
CA LYS A 221 10.53 22.31 -3.77
C LYS A 221 11.12 21.36 -4.82
N GLN A 222 12.41 21.50 -5.17
CA GLN A 222 13.08 20.59 -6.11
C GLN A 222 13.03 19.15 -5.61
N ARG A 223 13.36 18.90 -4.34
CA ARG A 223 13.34 17.55 -3.74
C ARG A 223 11.93 16.97 -3.69
N SER A 224 10.93 17.78 -3.34
CA SER A 224 9.52 17.38 -3.36
C SER A 224 9.05 17.00 -4.76
N LEU A 225 9.49 17.72 -5.79
CA LEU A 225 9.20 17.41 -7.18
C LEU A 225 9.81 16.05 -7.59
N HIS A 226 11.06 15.77 -7.22
CA HIS A 226 11.68 14.47 -7.46
C HIS A 226 10.87 13.34 -6.80
N ASN A 227 10.46 13.50 -5.55
CA ASN A 227 9.61 12.53 -4.86
C ASN A 227 8.31 12.26 -5.64
N THR A 228 7.68 13.31 -6.18
CA THR A 228 6.46 13.20 -6.97
C THR A 228 6.64 12.29 -8.20
N TYR A 229 7.74 12.46 -8.95
CA TYR A 229 7.98 11.66 -10.16
C TYR A 229 8.48 10.24 -9.88
N LEU A 230 9.18 10.03 -8.76
CA LEU A 230 9.67 8.70 -8.36
C LEU A 230 8.56 7.81 -7.78
N THR A 231 7.43 8.38 -7.34
CA THR A 231 6.39 7.66 -6.60
C THR A 231 5.82 6.48 -7.37
N LEU A 232 5.32 6.68 -8.61
CA LEU A 232 4.68 5.61 -9.37
C LEU A 232 5.66 4.50 -9.76
N PRO A 233 6.89 4.79 -10.25
CA PRO A 233 7.89 3.75 -10.48
C PRO A 233 8.22 2.95 -9.22
N VAL A 234 8.44 3.61 -8.07
CA VAL A 234 8.75 2.93 -6.80
C VAL A 234 7.63 1.98 -6.39
N LEU A 235 6.37 2.39 -6.51
CA LEU A 235 5.22 1.51 -6.20
C LEU A 235 5.22 0.25 -7.08
N LEU A 236 5.59 0.37 -8.37
CA LEU A 236 5.68 -0.79 -9.25
C LEU A 236 6.86 -1.68 -8.86
N MET A 237 8.02 -1.11 -8.50
CA MET A 237 9.15 -1.89 -7.98
C MET A 237 8.78 -2.71 -6.74
N MET A 238 7.98 -2.14 -5.82
CA MET A 238 7.57 -2.83 -4.59
C MET A 238 6.68 -4.05 -4.83
N ILE A 239 5.92 -4.09 -5.94
CA ILE A 239 5.10 -5.26 -6.31
C ILE A 239 5.75 -6.17 -7.33
N SER A 240 6.90 -5.80 -7.90
CA SER A 240 7.57 -6.54 -8.99
C SER A 240 7.90 -8.00 -8.65
N ASN A 241 8.12 -8.31 -7.37
CA ASN A 241 8.43 -9.66 -6.89
C ASN A 241 7.38 -10.72 -7.24
N HIS A 242 6.16 -10.29 -7.58
CA HIS A 242 5.08 -11.18 -7.96
C HIS A 242 5.10 -11.54 -9.45
N PHE A 243 5.97 -10.92 -10.24
CA PHE A 243 5.93 -10.96 -11.69
C PHE A 243 7.29 -11.43 -12.27
N ALA A 244 7.42 -12.75 -12.40
CA ALA A 244 8.61 -13.39 -13.00
C ALA A 244 8.92 -12.85 -14.40
N MET A 245 7.88 -12.50 -15.19
CA MET A 245 8.04 -11.89 -16.50
C MET A 245 8.84 -10.58 -16.50
N LEU A 246 8.94 -9.90 -15.34
CA LEU A 246 9.78 -8.72 -15.17
C LEU A 246 11.15 -9.09 -14.60
N THR A 247 11.16 -9.88 -13.52
CA THR A 247 12.38 -10.14 -12.72
C THR A 247 13.32 -11.13 -13.35
N ASP A 248 12.80 -12.05 -14.18
CA ASP A 248 13.55 -13.14 -14.79
C ASP A 248 13.78 -12.92 -16.31
N ALA A 249 13.42 -11.73 -16.81
CA ALA A 249 13.65 -11.37 -18.21
C ALA A 249 15.17 -11.22 -18.52
N PRO A 250 15.65 -11.62 -19.70
CA PRO A 250 17.08 -11.56 -20.06
C PRO A 250 17.71 -10.16 -19.92
N ASN A 251 16.92 -9.11 -20.15
CA ASN A 251 17.35 -7.71 -20.06
C ASN A 251 16.52 -6.97 -18.99
N ALA A 252 16.35 -7.57 -17.82
CA ALA A 252 15.54 -7.06 -16.74
C ALA A 252 15.87 -5.62 -16.32
N TRP A 253 17.13 -5.19 -16.40
CA TRP A 253 17.55 -3.81 -16.13
C TRP A 253 16.94 -2.78 -17.09
N LEU A 254 16.71 -3.15 -18.39
CA LEU A 254 16.00 -2.28 -19.33
C LEU A 254 14.52 -2.14 -18.94
N LEU A 255 13.88 -3.22 -18.47
CA LEU A 255 12.51 -3.16 -17.98
C LEU A 255 12.39 -2.18 -16.81
N VAL A 256 13.35 -2.16 -15.88
CA VAL A 256 13.40 -1.15 -14.82
C VAL A 256 13.46 0.26 -15.41
N GLY A 257 14.34 0.51 -16.39
CA GLY A 257 14.43 1.80 -17.09
C GLY A 257 13.08 2.23 -17.70
N LEU A 258 12.40 1.31 -18.41
CA LEU A 258 11.09 1.57 -19.01
C LEU A 258 10.01 1.86 -17.97
N ILE A 259 10.03 1.17 -16.83
CA ILE A 259 9.11 1.41 -15.70
C ILE A 259 9.33 2.82 -15.14
N PHE A 260 10.58 3.27 -14.97
CA PHE A 260 10.85 4.62 -14.48
C PHE A 260 10.45 5.69 -15.50
N VAL A 261 10.73 5.52 -16.77
CA VAL A 261 10.31 6.45 -17.83
C VAL A 261 8.78 6.49 -17.96
N GLY A 262 8.15 5.33 -18.13
CA GLY A 262 6.69 5.23 -18.29
C GLY A 262 5.93 5.70 -17.05
N GLY A 263 6.39 5.32 -15.85
CA GLY A 263 5.79 5.73 -14.59
C GLY A 263 5.95 7.22 -14.32
N ALA A 264 7.09 7.82 -14.62
CA ALA A 264 7.30 9.27 -14.51
C ALA A 264 6.44 10.04 -15.53
N ALA A 265 6.34 9.56 -16.78
CA ALA A 265 5.48 10.15 -17.79
C ALA A 265 4.00 10.05 -17.42
N LEU A 266 3.55 8.90 -16.88
CA LEU A 266 2.19 8.74 -16.37
C LEU A 266 1.93 9.70 -15.19
N ARG A 267 2.89 9.84 -14.26
CA ARG A 267 2.75 10.79 -13.16
C ARG A 267 2.66 12.23 -13.68
N HIS A 268 3.46 12.59 -14.66
CA HIS A 268 3.38 13.90 -15.31
C HIS A 268 2.00 14.14 -15.93
N PHE A 269 1.50 13.17 -16.70
CA PHE A 269 0.16 13.25 -17.30
C PHE A 269 -0.91 13.46 -16.23
N LEU A 270 -0.95 12.63 -15.18
CA LEU A 270 -1.96 12.73 -14.12
C LEU A 270 -1.91 14.08 -13.41
N VAL A 271 -0.72 14.51 -13.00
CA VAL A 271 -0.53 15.79 -12.29
C VAL A 271 -0.98 16.97 -13.17
N ARG A 272 -0.55 17.02 -14.42
CA ARG A 272 -0.90 18.14 -15.31
C ARG A 272 -2.36 18.13 -15.75
N HIS A 273 -2.97 16.95 -15.86
CA HIS A 273 -4.40 16.82 -16.11
C HIS A 273 -5.23 17.33 -14.91
N GLU A 274 -4.83 17.04 -13.68
CA GLU A 274 -5.47 17.56 -12.47
C GLU A 274 -5.37 19.08 -12.37
N VAL A 275 -4.29 19.70 -12.87
CA VAL A 275 -4.12 21.16 -12.98
C VAL A 275 -5.15 21.80 -13.92
N GLY A 276 -5.76 21.01 -14.79
CA GLY A 276 -6.65 21.49 -15.85
C GLY A 276 -5.91 21.95 -17.11
N ASP A 277 -4.67 21.48 -17.30
CA ASP A 277 -3.97 21.70 -18.57
C ASP A 277 -4.75 21.07 -19.72
N PRO A 278 -4.83 21.75 -20.88
CA PRO A 278 -5.50 21.18 -22.03
C PRO A 278 -4.80 19.89 -22.48
N LEU A 279 -5.59 18.89 -22.88
CA LEU A 279 -5.06 17.60 -23.33
C LEU A 279 -3.99 17.76 -24.44
N SER A 280 -4.14 18.75 -25.32
CA SER A 280 -3.14 19.05 -26.35
C SER A 280 -1.76 19.40 -25.80
N GLY A 281 -1.68 19.98 -24.59
CA GLY A 281 -0.43 20.35 -23.94
C GLY A 281 0.27 19.20 -23.22
N ILE A 282 -0.44 18.11 -22.90
CA ILE A 282 0.09 16.96 -22.14
C ILE A 282 0.06 15.64 -22.90
N ALA A 283 -0.63 15.60 -24.05
CA ALA A 283 -0.78 14.38 -24.86
C ALA A 283 0.55 13.79 -25.36
N TRP A 284 1.62 14.59 -25.42
CA TRP A 284 2.96 14.11 -25.77
C TRP A 284 3.51 13.04 -24.83
N THR A 285 2.97 12.94 -23.61
CA THR A 285 3.34 11.90 -22.65
C THR A 285 2.76 10.53 -23.02
N LEU A 286 1.62 10.49 -23.73
CA LEU A 286 0.93 9.25 -24.10
C LEU A 286 1.80 8.32 -24.98
N PRO A 287 2.46 8.81 -26.06
CA PRO A 287 3.41 7.98 -26.81
C PRO A 287 4.54 7.41 -25.94
N ILE A 288 5.03 8.16 -24.97
CA ILE A 288 6.07 7.69 -24.04
C ILE A 288 5.51 6.59 -23.14
N ILE A 289 4.32 6.77 -22.57
CA ILE A 289 3.67 5.78 -21.69
C ILE A 289 3.40 4.48 -22.45
N PHE A 290 2.73 4.58 -23.62
CA PHE A 290 2.38 3.41 -24.42
C PHE A 290 3.60 2.76 -25.07
N GLY A 291 4.59 3.56 -25.50
CA GLY A 291 5.86 3.08 -26.04
C GLY A 291 6.67 2.33 -24.99
N ALA A 292 6.78 2.87 -23.77
CA ALA A 292 7.45 2.19 -22.66
C ALA A 292 6.73 0.88 -22.29
N LEU A 293 5.40 0.90 -22.23
CA LEU A 293 4.59 -0.28 -21.94
C LEU A 293 4.74 -1.34 -23.05
N GLY A 294 4.61 -0.95 -24.32
CA GLY A 294 4.72 -1.87 -25.45
C GLY A 294 6.12 -2.49 -25.56
N LEU A 295 7.16 -1.70 -25.34
CA LEU A 295 8.54 -2.18 -25.34
C LEU A 295 8.82 -3.09 -24.13
N ALA A 296 8.29 -2.76 -22.96
CA ALA A 296 8.38 -3.62 -21.77
C ALA A 296 7.65 -4.95 -21.99
N TRP A 297 6.48 -4.91 -22.62
CA TRP A 297 5.75 -6.12 -22.99
C TRP A 297 6.58 -7.00 -23.94
N TRP A 298 7.13 -6.42 -24.98
CA TRP A 298 7.96 -7.12 -25.95
C TRP A 298 9.22 -7.72 -25.31
N LEU A 299 9.95 -6.95 -24.48
CA LEU A 299 11.17 -7.40 -23.79
C LEU A 299 10.89 -8.50 -22.76
N SER A 300 9.69 -8.53 -22.18
CA SER A 300 9.29 -9.57 -21.21
C SER A 300 9.04 -10.93 -21.86
N GLY A 301 8.97 -11.01 -23.21
CA GLY A 301 8.63 -12.24 -23.92
C GLY A 301 7.20 -12.74 -23.67
N ALA A 302 6.33 -11.92 -23.09
CA ALA A 302 4.97 -12.30 -22.75
C ALA A 302 4.10 -12.48 -24.01
N PRO A 303 3.13 -13.43 -24.00
CA PRO A 303 2.19 -13.57 -25.11
C PRO A 303 1.28 -12.34 -25.23
N LEU A 304 0.68 -12.15 -26.44
CA LEU A 304 -0.15 -10.98 -26.74
C LEU A 304 -1.32 -10.82 -25.74
N VAL A 305 -1.89 -11.90 -25.26
CA VAL A 305 -2.88 -11.92 -24.18
C VAL A 305 -2.23 -12.57 -22.97
N SER A 306 -1.90 -11.75 -21.97
CA SER A 306 -1.23 -12.19 -20.75
C SER A 306 -2.03 -11.78 -19.51
N LEU A 307 -2.47 -12.77 -18.74
CA LEU A 307 -3.11 -12.54 -17.44
C LEU A 307 -2.13 -11.91 -16.44
N ASP A 308 -0.83 -12.18 -16.55
CA ASP A 308 0.19 -11.60 -15.67
C ASP A 308 0.35 -10.09 -15.91
N TRP A 309 0.33 -9.66 -17.17
CA TRP A 309 0.33 -8.22 -17.50
C TRP A 309 -0.96 -7.54 -17.06
N ALA A 310 -2.12 -8.18 -17.26
CA ALA A 310 -3.39 -7.65 -16.76
C ALA A 310 -3.37 -7.52 -15.23
N ASN A 311 -2.92 -8.56 -14.52
CA ASN A 311 -2.76 -8.55 -13.08
C ASN A 311 -1.80 -7.45 -12.62
N LEU A 312 -0.61 -7.31 -13.26
CA LEU A 312 0.37 -6.27 -12.93
C LEU A 312 -0.24 -4.86 -13.04
N LEU A 313 -0.83 -4.55 -14.17
CA LEU A 313 -1.34 -3.19 -14.44
C LEU A 313 -2.54 -2.84 -13.57
N ILE A 314 -3.49 -3.79 -13.39
CA ILE A 314 -4.65 -3.58 -12.53
C ILE A 314 -4.21 -3.47 -11.07
N ARG A 315 -3.28 -4.30 -10.60
CA ARG A 315 -2.74 -4.24 -9.24
C ARG A 315 -2.00 -2.94 -8.97
N TRP A 316 -1.19 -2.49 -9.91
CA TRP A 316 -0.51 -1.19 -9.80
C TRP A 316 -1.52 -0.04 -9.75
N GLY A 317 -2.52 -0.03 -10.62
CA GLY A 317 -3.61 0.94 -10.60
C GLY A 317 -4.43 0.90 -9.30
N HIS A 318 -4.71 -0.31 -8.79
CA HIS A 318 -5.41 -0.51 -7.52
C HIS A 318 -4.62 0.07 -6.33
N MET A 319 -3.31 -0.17 -6.29
CA MET A 319 -2.44 0.42 -5.27
C MET A 319 -2.44 1.95 -5.34
N ILE A 320 -2.28 2.52 -6.53
CA ILE A 320 -2.28 3.99 -6.72
C ILE A 320 -3.59 4.60 -6.24
N ALA A 321 -4.73 4.05 -6.68
CA ALA A 321 -6.05 4.54 -6.30
C ALA A 321 -6.31 4.35 -4.79
N GLY A 322 -5.95 3.19 -4.23
CA GLY A 322 -6.11 2.89 -2.81
C GLY A 322 -5.26 3.78 -1.91
N ILE A 323 -4.02 4.04 -2.30
CA ILE A 323 -3.12 4.97 -1.59
C ILE A 323 -3.70 6.39 -1.63
N ALA A 324 -4.17 6.84 -2.79
CA ALA A 324 -4.79 8.16 -2.93
C ALA A 324 -6.03 8.28 -2.05
N TRP A 325 -6.93 7.29 -2.08
CA TRP A 325 -8.17 7.31 -1.28
C TRP A 325 -7.91 7.25 0.22
N ILE A 326 -7.20 6.21 0.68
CA ILE A 326 -6.98 5.97 2.12
C ILE A 326 -6.07 7.05 2.72
N GLY A 327 -5.01 7.46 1.99
CA GLY A 327 -4.09 8.48 2.47
C GLY A 327 -4.73 9.86 2.56
N THR A 328 -5.57 10.25 1.61
CA THR A 328 -6.39 11.48 1.71
C THR A 328 -7.35 11.40 2.90
N SER A 329 -7.95 10.24 3.14
CA SER A 329 -8.80 10.02 4.32
C SER A 329 -8.01 10.16 5.63
N PHE A 330 -6.79 9.66 5.70
CA PHE A 330 -5.91 9.83 6.87
C PHE A 330 -5.57 11.30 7.08
N TYR A 331 -5.24 12.02 6.01
CA TYR A 331 -4.98 13.45 6.08
C TYR A 331 -6.16 14.23 6.67
N PHE A 332 -7.39 14.05 6.14
CA PHE A 332 -8.56 14.77 6.65
C PHE A 332 -8.91 14.43 8.09
N ILE A 333 -8.62 13.21 8.53
CA ILE A 333 -8.80 12.82 9.93
C ILE A 333 -7.79 13.56 10.81
N ALA A 334 -6.51 13.56 10.45
CA ALA A 334 -5.48 14.28 11.17
C ALA A 334 -5.76 15.80 11.18
N LEU A 335 -6.20 16.36 10.04
CA LEU A 335 -6.63 17.75 9.93
C LEU A 335 -7.78 18.07 10.89
N ASP A 336 -8.84 17.24 10.91
CA ASP A 336 -10.01 17.45 11.76
C ASP A 336 -9.63 17.52 13.25
N PHE A 337 -8.60 16.80 13.66
CA PHE A 337 -8.09 16.81 15.03
C PHE A 337 -7.12 17.94 15.33
N SER A 338 -6.45 18.46 14.30
CA SER A 338 -5.57 19.63 14.46
C SER A 338 -6.31 20.96 14.51
N LEU A 339 -7.61 20.97 14.18
CA LEU A 339 -8.44 22.18 14.22
C LEU A 339 -8.52 22.80 15.62
N ARG A 340 -8.26 24.09 15.73
CA ARG A 340 -8.38 24.87 16.96
C ARG A 340 -9.43 25.96 16.81
N LYS A 341 -10.16 26.20 17.92
CA LYS A 341 -11.03 27.37 18.00
C LYS A 341 -10.18 28.60 18.32
N ALA A 342 -10.19 29.58 17.43
CA ALA A 342 -9.51 30.85 17.64
C ALA A 342 -10.53 31.98 17.84
N PRO A 343 -10.21 33.04 18.62
CA PRO A 343 -11.05 34.24 18.70
C PRO A 343 -11.18 34.90 17.33
N GLY A 344 -12.39 35.33 16.96
CA GLY A 344 -12.63 36.05 15.71
C GLY A 344 -12.83 35.17 14.47
N LEU A 345 -13.05 33.85 14.64
CA LEU A 345 -13.42 32.98 13.52
C LEU A 345 -14.76 33.44 12.91
N PRO A 346 -14.91 33.37 11.56
CA PRO A 346 -16.17 33.68 10.89
C PRO A 346 -17.32 32.78 11.39
N PRO A 347 -18.58 33.26 11.32
CA PRO A 347 -19.74 32.42 11.64
C PRO A 347 -19.75 31.12 10.86
N GLY A 348 -20.09 29.99 11.50
CA GLY A 348 -20.14 28.67 10.88
C GLY A 348 -18.81 27.93 10.78
N VAL A 349 -17.68 28.54 11.14
CA VAL A 349 -16.37 27.88 11.20
C VAL A 349 -16.22 27.09 12.50
N ALA A 350 -15.96 25.79 12.37
CA ALA A 350 -15.74 24.88 13.50
C ALA A 350 -14.36 25.08 14.18
N GLY A 351 -13.37 25.44 13.36
CA GLY A 351 -11.99 25.64 13.77
C GLY A 351 -11.08 25.89 12.59
N GLU A 352 -9.83 26.21 12.89
CA GLU A 352 -8.78 26.41 11.90
C GLU A 352 -7.53 25.61 12.25
N ALA A 353 -6.73 25.28 11.25
CA ALA A 353 -5.43 24.63 11.39
C ALA A 353 -4.40 25.31 10.48
N TRP A 354 -3.14 25.25 10.88
CA TRP A 354 -2.01 25.69 10.09
C TRP A 354 -1.08 24.51 9.84
N GLU A 355 -0.74 24.30 8.59
CA GLU A 355 0.03 23.16 8.13
C GLU A 355 1.23 23.59 7.32
N VAL A 356 2.28 22.76 7.37
CA VAL A 356 3.53 22.98 6.63
C VAL A 356 3.76 21.79 5.73
N HIS A 357 3.76 22.02 4.42
CA HIS A 357 4.06 20.99 3.43
C HIS A 357 4.74 21.59 2.18
N GLY A 358 5.71 20.86 1.60
CA GLY A 358 6.33 21.20 0.31
C GLY A 358 6.92 22.61 0.20
N GLY A 359 7.32 23.22 1.32
CA GLY A 359 7.86 24.59 1.35
C GLY A 359 6.83 25.70 1.48
N GLY A 360 5.53 25.36 1.63
CA GLY A 360 4.43 26.32 1.82
C GLY A 360 3.76 26.20 3.19
N PHE A 361 3.04 27.26 3.55
CA PHE A 361 2.16 27.29 4.72
C PHE A 361 0.72 27.24 4.22
N TYR A 362 -0.09 26.40 4.83
CA TYR A 362 -1.49 26.24 4.49
C TYR A 362 -2.34 26.62 5.70
N HIS A 363 -3.28 27.54 5.50
CA HIS A 363 -4.30 27.89 6.46
C HIS A 363 -5.60 27.23 6.08
N VAL A 364 -6.07 26.31 6.90
CA VAL A 364 -7.28 25.53 6.65
C VAL A 364 -8.34 25.89 7.66
N ARG A 365 -9.53 26.25 7.18
CA ARG A 365 -10.74 26.48 7.99
C ARG A 365 -11.80 25.46 7.64
N LYS A 366 -12.37 24.80 8.65
CA LYS A 366 -13.48 23.88 8.47
C LYS A 366 -14.79 24.55 8.80
N TYR A 367 -15.74 24.50 7.87
CA TYR A 367 -17.09 24.96 8.05
C TYR A 367 -18.03 23.78 8.32
N LEU A 368 -18.79 23.82 9.43
CA LEU A 368 -19.83 22.84 9.76
C LEU A 368 -21.17 23.18 9.08
N SER A 369 -21.41 24.46 8.87
CA SER A 369 -22.46 24.96 7.99
C SER A 369 -21.82 25.64 6.79
N ALA A 370 -22.49 25.66 5.65
CA ALA A 370 -21.93 26.31 4.49
C ALA A 370 -21.68 27.80 4.75
N PRO A 371 -20.63 28.36 4.14
CA PRO A 371 -20.46 29.80 4.08
C PRO A 371 -21.66 30.45 3.34
N GLU A 372 -21.93 31.72 3.64
CA GLU A 372 -23.02 32.49 3.01
C GLU A 372 -23.01 32.45 1.47
N LYS A 373 -21.83 32.30 0.88
CA LYS A 373 -21.66 32.08 -0.57
C LYS A 373 -20.72 30.89 -0.80
N LEU A 374 -21.26 29.80 -1.33
CA LEU A 374 -20.47 28.68 -1.80
C LEU A 374 -19.73 29.06 -3.10
N PRO A 375 -18.45 28.71 -3.23
CA PRO A 375 -17.72 28.92 -4.47
C PRO A 375 -18.25 28.03 -5.60
N ARG A 376 -18.12 28.51 -6.85
CA ARG A 376 -18.54 27.73 -8.03
C ARG A 376 -17.75 26.44 -8.23
N HIS A 377 -16.52 26.38 -7.75
CA HIS A 377 -15.63 25.22 -7.88
C HIS A 377 -15.38 24.60 -6.52
N LEU A 378 -15.86 23.38 -6.33
CA LEU A 378 -15.63 22.55 -5.16
C LEU A 378 -14.84 21.31 -5.59
N ILE A 379 -13.81 20.96 -4.82
CA ILE A 379 -13.03 19.74 -5.03
C ILE A 379 -13.73 18.59 -4.31
N TRP A 380 -13.92 17.48 -5.01
CA TRP A 380 -14.61 16.29 -4.53
C TRP A 380 -13.69 15.09 -4.59
N PHE A 381 -13.38 14.51 -3.44
CA PHE A 381 -12.59 13.27 -3.31
C PHE A 381 -13.51 12.05 -3.43
N LYS A 382 -13.71 11.56 -4.64
CA LYS A 382 -14.63 10.44 -4.93
C LYS A 382 -14.05 9.43 -5.94
N TRP A 383 -13.28 9.90 -6.92
CA TRP A 383 -12.77 9.06 -7.98
C TRP A 383 -11.75 8.05 -7.47
N GLU A 384 -10.98 8.41 -6.47
CA GLU A 384 -10.01 7.56 -5.81
C GLU A 384 -10.70 6.34 -5.20
N ALA A 385 -11.82 6.54 -4.49
CA ALA A 385 -12.61 5.45 -3.91
C ALA A 385 -13.29 4.59 -4.99
N TYR A 386 -13.80 5.21 -6.05
CA TYR A 386 -14.46 4.50 -7.14
C TYR A 386 -13.45 3.63 -7.91
N LEU A 387 -12.31 4.20 -8.28
CA LEU A 387 -11.26 3.47 -8.99
C LEU A 387 -10.66 2.36 -8.13
N THR A 388 -10.52 2.58 -6.81
CA THR A 388 -10.07 1.52 -5.90
C THR A 388 -11.02 0.33 -5.93
N TRP A 389 -12.32 0.56 -5.86
CA TRP A 389 -13.29 -0.53 -5.91
C TRP A 389 -13.33 -1.22 -7.28
N VAL A 390 -13.36 -0.46 -8.36
CA VAL A 390 -13.39 -1.03 -9.74
C VAL A 390 -12.14 -1.89 -9.99
N THR A 391 -10.96 -1.36 -9.71
CA THR A 391 -9.70 -2.10 -9.91
C THR A 391 -9.58 -3.30 -8.95
N GLY A 392 -10.06 -3.18 -7.71
CA GLY A 392 -10.12 -4.29 -6.76
C GLY A 392 -11.05 -5.41 -7.22
N PHE A 393 -12.21 -5.07 -7.76
CA PHE A 393 -13.13 -6.05 -8.34
C PHE A 393 -12.55 -6.71 -9.60
N LEU A 394 -11.88 -5.93 -10.46
CA LEU A 394 -11.17 -6.50 -11.62
C LEU A 394 -10.06 -7.46 -11.20
N LEU A 395 -9.31 -7.17 -10.12
CA LEU A 395 -8.33 -8.11 -9.56
C LEU A 395 -9.00 -9.39 -9.05
N LEU A 396 -10.16 -9.27 -8.40
CA LEU A 396 -10.92 -10.42 -7.97
C LEU A 396 -11.35 -11.30 -9.17
N VAL A 397 -11.78 -10.65 -10.26
CA VAL A 397 -12.12 -11.36 -11.51
C VAL A 397 -10.91 -12.05 -12.11
N VAL A 398 -9.81 -11.33 -12.34
CA VAL A 398 -8.61 -11.87 -13.03
C VAL A 398 -7.95 -12.99 -12.23
N LEU A 399 -7.83 -12.83 -10.90
CA LEU A 399 -7.11 -13.79 -10.07
C LEU A 399 -8.00 -14.92 -9.57
N TYR A 400 -9.22 -14.61 -9.12
CA TYR A 400 -10.05 -15.59 -8.40
C TYR A 400 -11.19 -16.16 -9.24
N TYR A 401 -11.74 -15.43 -10.22
CA TYR A 401 -12.82 -15.97 -11.04
C TYR A 401 -12.31 -16.65 -12.30
N VAL A 402 -11.36 -16.04 -13.02
CA VAL A 402 -10.74 -16.65 -14.21
C VAL A 402 -9.93 -17.88 -13.83
N GLN A 403 -9.28 -17.88 -12.68
CA GLN A 403 -8.45 -18.97 -12.16
C GLN A 403 -9.07 -19.58 -10.89
N ALA A 404 -10.40 -19.78 -10.88
CA ALA A 404 -11.15 -20.19 -9.68
C ALA A 404 -10.66 -21.52 -9.11
N GLU A 405 -10.36 -22.49 -9.96
CA GLU A 405 -9.87 -23.80 -9.54
C GLU A 405 -8.48 -23.74 -8.87
N THR A 406 -7.72 -22.69 -9.14
CA THR A 406 -6.36 -22.53 -8.60
C THR A 406 -6.34 -21.75 -7.29
N TYR A 407 -7.15 -20.69 -7.19
CA TYR A 407 -7.04 -19.73 -6.09
C TYR A 407 -8.29 -19.61 -5.23
N LEU A 408 -9.47 -19.94 -5.73
CA LEU A 408 -10.73 -19.76 -5.00
C LEU A 408 -11.26 -21.06 -4.41
N ILE A 409 -11.27 -22.13 -5.20
CA ILE A 409 -11.86 -23.41 -4.84
C ILE A 409 -10.82 -24.30 -4.16
N ASP A 410 -11.20 -24.89 -3.04
CA ASP A 410 -10.48 -25.99 -2.41
C ASP A 410 -11.47 -27.14 -2.23
N PRO A 411 -11.33 -28.26 -2.96
CA PRO A 411 -12.24 -29.40 -2.84
C PRO A 411 -12.23 -30.04 -1.45
N ALA A 412 -11.15 -29.87 -0.67
CA ALA A 412 -11.09 -30.36 0.70
C ALA A 412 -11.94 -29.53 1.68
N VAL A 413 -12.20 -28.26 1.34
CA VAL A 413 -13.09 -27.37 2.11
C VAL A 413 -14.53 -27.56 1.61
N MET A 414 -14.75 -27.34 0.30
CA MET A 414 -16.05 -27.51 -0.34
C MET A 414 -15.89 -27.79 -1.84
N PRO A 415 -16.41 -28.92 -2.35
CA PRO A 415 -16.31 -29.26 -3.77
C PRO A 415 -17.29 -28.43 -4.60
N LEU A 416 -16.89 -27.23 -4.98
CA LEU A 416 -17.67 -26.29 -5.78
C LEU A 416 -17.27 -26.34 -7.26
N THR A 417 -18.23 -26.13 -8.14
CA THR A 417 -17.95 -25.74 -9.53
C THR A 417 -17.54 -24.26 -9.58
N ARG A 418 -16.82 -23.86 -10.63
CA ARG A 418 -16.42 -22.46 -10.88
C ARG A 418 -17.59 -21.49 -10.73
N TRP A 419 -18.72 -21.79 -11.38
CA TRP A 419 -19.88 -20.90 -11.37
C TRP A 419 -20.57 -20.81 -10.02
N GLN A 420 -20.59 -21.91 -9.24
CA GLN A 420 -21.09 -21.89 -7.87
C GLN A 420 -20.20 -21.01 -6.98
N ALA A 421 -18.88 -21.18 -7.08
CA ALA A 421 -17.94 -20.37 -6.31
C ALA A 421 -18.06 -18.86 -6.64
N ILE A 422 -18.14 -18.51 -7.94
CA ILE A 422 -18.34 -17.12 -8.37
C ILE A 422 -19.70 -16.59 -7.89
N GLY A 423 -20.76 -17.38 -8.02
CA GLY A 423 -22.10 -17.01 -7.56
C GLY A 423 -22.15 -16.72 -6.06
N LEU A 424 -21.55 -17.61 -5.24
CA LEU A 424 -21.44 -17.42 -3.78
C LEU A 424 -20.61 -16.18 -3.42
N SER A 425 -19.51 -15.95 -4.13
CA SER A 425 -18.69 -14.76 -3.95
C SER A 425 -19.49 -13.49 -4.19
N VAL A 426 -20.09 -13.31 -5.36
CA VAL A 426 -20.85 -12.11 -5.72
C VAL A 426 -22.07 -11.93 -4.80
N ALA A 427 -22.82 -13.02 -4.55
CA ALA A 427 -23.99 -12.96 -3.69
C ALA A 427 -23.63 -12.53 -2.25
N SER A 428 -22.53 -13.05 -1.70
CA SER A 428 -22.08 -12.69 -0.37
C SER A 428 -21.64 -11.23 -0.24
N LEU A 429 -20.96 -10.66 -1.25
CA LEU A 429 -20.60 -9.22 -1.28
C LEU A 429 -21.87 -8.35 -1.28
N VAL A 430 -22.87 -8.69 -2.09
CA VAL A 430 -24.16 -7.99 -2.15
C VAL A 430 -24.91 -8.14 -0.82
N ALA A 431 -25.03 -9.36 -0.30
CA ALA A 431 -25.69 -9.64 0.99
C ALA A 431 -25.04 -8.87 2.14
N GLY A 432 -23.71 -8.83 2.17
CA GLY A 432 -22.97 -8.06 3.18
C GLY A 432 -23.29 -6.56 3.14
N TRP A 433 -23.34 -5.96 1.96
CA TRP A 433 -23.74 -4.56 1.81
C TRP A 433 -25.19 -4.31 2.24
N VAL A 434 -26.12 -5.17 1.84
CA VAL A 434 -27.53 -5.05 2.22
C VAL A 434 -27.69 -5.15 3.74
N LEU A 435 -27.11 -6.18 4.36
CA LEU A 435 -27.16 -6.39 5.82
C LEU A 435 -26.52 -5.23 6.59
N TYR A 436 -25.32 -4.81 6.18
CA TYR A 436 -24.64 -3.65 6.76
C TYR A 436 -25.51 -2.39 6.69
N THR A 437 -26.13 -2.12 5.56
CA THR A 437 -26.98 -0.94 5.37
C THR A 437 -28.25 -1.05 6.21
N ALA A 438 -28.86 -2.23 6.31
CA ALA A 438 -30.01 -2.48 7.17
C ALA A 438 -29.67 -2.23 8.65
N LEU A 439 -28.55 -2.74 9.15
CA LEU A 439 -28.09 -2.48 10.52
C LEU A 439 -27.90 -0.98 10.79
N CYS A 440 -27.25 -0.27 9.88
CA CYS A 440 -27.01 1.16 10.07
C CYS A 440 -28.29 2.02 9.99
N ARG A 441 -29.32 1.57 9.25
CA ARG A 441 -30.61 2.26 9.13
C ARG A 441 -31.60 1.89 10.25
N SER A 442 -31.34 0.77 10.95
CA SER A 442 -32.17 0.31 12.05
C SER A 442 -32.02 1.23 13.29
N PRO A 443 -32.85 1.06 14.34
CA PRO A 443 -32.68 1.76 15.61
C PRO A 443 -31.28 1.53 16.26
N LEU A 444 -30.60 0.42 15.94
CA LEU A 444 -29.22 0.14 16.36
C LEU A 444 -28.24 1.21 15.84
N GLY A 445 -28.51 1.80 14.66
CA GLY A 445 -27.69 2.85 14.07
C GLY A 445 -27.51 4.09 14.96
N ARG A 446 -28.39 4.30 15.94
CA ARG A 446 -28.30 5.39 16.92
C ARG A 446 -27.44 5.04 18.14
N ARG A 447 -27.08 3.75 18.33
CA ARG A 447 -26.31 3.25 19.47
C ARG A 447 -24.94 2.78 18.99
N THR A 448 -23.98 3.69 18.95
CA THR A 448 -22.65 3.47 18.33
C THR A 448 -21.94 2.20 18.78
N GLY A 449 -21.88 1.93 20.11
CA GLY A 449 -21.20 0.74 20.63
C GLY A 449 -21.91 -0.56 20.27
N LEU A 450 -23.25 -0.59 20.35
CA LEU A 450 -24.03 -1.77 19.98
C LEU A 450 -23.96 -2.03 18.47
N LEU A 451 -24.02 -0.98 17.65
CA LEU A 451 -23.84 -1.09 16.21
C LEU A 451 -22.45 -1.65 15.87
N ALA A 452 -21.40 -1.14 16.52
CA ALA A 452 -20.04 -1.65 16.33
C ALA A 452 -19.92 -3.15 16.66
N ALA A 453 -20.53 -3.59 17.78
CA ALA A 453 -20.57 -5.00 18.16
C ALA A 453 -21.34 -5.85 17.11
N CYS A 454 -22.49 -5.37 16.63
CA CYS A 454 -23.26 -6.06 15.58
C CYS A 454 -22.50 -6.13 14.25
N LEU A 455 -21.79 -5.06 13.86
CA LEU A 455 -20.96 -5.05 12.66
C LEU A 455 -19.76 -5.98 12.79
N PHE A 456 -19.13 -6.04 13.94
CA PHE A 456 -18.06 -7.01 14.21
C PHE A 456 -18.60 -8.45 14.13
N ALA A 457 -19.72 -8.74 14.77
CA ALA A 457 -20.37 -10.07 14.69
C ALA A 457 -20.74 -10.44 13.24
N MET A 458 -21.23 -9.49 12.47
CA MET A 458 -21.49 -9.67 11.04
C MET A 458 -20.22 -10.04 10.27
N LEU A 459 -19.13 -9.29 10.45
CA LEU A 459 -17.85 -9.57 9.79
C LEU A 459 -17.28 -10.94 10.21
N LEU A 460 -17.45 -11.31 11.49
CA LEU A 460 -17.03 -12.60 11.99
C LEU A 460 -17.85 -13.75 11.37
N ALA A 461 -19.16 -13.57 11.22
CA ALA A 461 -20.02 -14.55 10.53
C ALA A 461 -19.64 -14.71 9.06
N PHE A 462 -19.35 -13.63 8.34
CA PHE A 462 -18.83 -13.70 6.97
C PHE A 462 -17.43 -14.32 6.91
N SER A 463 -16.56 -14.07 7.90
CA SER A 463 -15.25 -14.71 7.98
C SER A 463 -15.40 -16.23 8.12
N TRP A 464 -16.29 -16.69 9.00
CA TRP A 464 -16.62 -18.11 9.13
C TRP A 464 -17.19 -18.68 7.84
N PHE A 465 -18.14 -18.01 7.22
CA PHE A 465 -18.71 -18.43 5.94
C PHE A 465 -17.61 -18.59 4.87
N TYR A 466 -16.77 -17.58 4.64
CA TYR A 466 -15.76 -17.65 3.60
C TYR A 466 -14.71 -18.75 3.85
N THR A 467 -14.28 -18.94 5.11
CA THR A 467 -13.34 -20.01 5.45
C THR A 467 -13.96 -21.41 5.39
N SER A 468 -15.29 -21.53 5.39
CA SER A 468 -16.01 -22.79 5.25
C SER A 468 -16.36 -23.10 3.79
N VAL A 469 -16.16 -22.17 2.86
CA VAL A 469 -16.61 -22.27 1.46
C VAL A 469 -15.45 -22.22 0.47
N PHE A 470 -14.45 -21.35 0.73
CA PHE A 470 -13.35 -21.08 -0.18
C PHE A 470 -12.02 -21.59 0.38
N SER A 471 -11.01 -21.65 -0.49
CA SER A 471 -9.61 -21.87 -0.08
C SER A 471 -9.21 -20.82 0.96
N GLY A 472 -8.26 -21.13 1.84
CA GLY A 472 -7.83 -20.18 2.89
C GLY A 472 -7.44 -18.81 2.34
N ARG A 473 -6.66 -18.75 1.24
CA ARG A 473 -6.32 -17.51 0.54
C ARG A 473 -7.52 -16.81 -0.07
N GLY A 474 -8.41 -17.58 -0.71
CA GLY A 474 -9.67 -17.09 -1.25
C GLY A 474 -10.55 -16.47 -0.17
N ALA A 475 -10.66 -17.11 0.98
CA ALA A 475 -11.45 -16.65 2.12
C ALA A 475 -10.98 -15.28 2.64
N PHE A 476 -9.70 -15.14 2.94
CA PHE A 476 -9.15 -13.88 3.48
C PHE A 476 -9.28 -12.71 2.50
N ILE A 477 -9.02 -12.95 1.22
CA ILE A 477 -9.24 -11.91 0.20
C ILE A 477 -10.72 -11.52 0.11
N HIS A 478 -11.65 -12.47 0.25
CA HIS A 478 -13.09 -12.16 0.24
C HIS A 478 -13.53 -11.37 1.48
N ILE A 479 -12.94 -11.63 2.65
CA ILE A 479 -13.15 -10.79 3.84
C ILE A 479 -12.68 -9.36 3.54
N GLY A 480 -11.50 -9.20 2.96
CA GLY A 480 -10.97 -7.91 2.53
C GLY A 480 -11.83 -7.24 1.45
N ALA A 481 -12.29 -8.00 0.45
CA ALA A 481 -13.17 -7.51 -0.61
C ALA A 481 -14.54 -7.07 -0.07
N LEU A 482 -15.10 -7.80 0.88
CA LEU A 482 -16.32 -7.39 1.58
C LEU A 482 -16.11 -6.07 2.31
N ILE A 483 -15.09 -5.97 3.16
CA ILE A 483 -14.78 -4.74 3.90
C ILE A 483 -14.55 -3.57 2.93
N GLY A 484 -13.74 -3.77 1.88
CA GLY A 484 -13.48 -2.75 0.85
C GLY A 484 -14.75 -2.33 0.10
N THR A 485 -15.66 -3.29 -0.18
CA THR A 485 -16.96 -3.00 -0.80
C THR A 485 -17.85 -2.16 0.13
N LEU A 486 -17.92 -2.50 1.42
CA LEU A 486 -18.65 -1.70 2.41
C LEU A 486 -18.10 -0.27 2.45
N MET A 487 -16.78 -0.12 2.50
CA MET A 487 -16.12 1.18 2.56
C MET A 487 -16.37 2.02 1.29
N ALA A 488 -16.20 1.46 0.11
CA ALA A 488 -16.40 2.15 -1.16
C ALA A 488 -17.89 2.48 -1.38
N ALA A 489 -18.79 1.55 -1.11
CA ALA A 489 -20.23 1.76 -1.21
C ALA A 489 -20.73 2.86 -0.25
N ASN A 490 -20.12 3.00 0.94
CA ASN A 490 -20.37 4.14 1.82
C ASN A 490 -20.08 5.48 1.10
N VAL A 491 -18.99 5.55 0.34
CA VAL A 491 -18.62 6.78 -0.38
C VAL A 491 -19.63 7.05 -1.50
N PHE A 492 -19.82 6.13 -2.44
CA PHE A 492 -20.60 6.44 -3.64
C PHE A 492 -22.12 6.29 -3.47
N MET A 493 -22.63 5.50 -2.51
CA MET A 493 -24.08 5.34 -2.30
C MET A 493 -24.63 6.19 -1.16
N VAL A 494 -23.80 6.68 -0.24
CA VAL A 494 -24.27 7.42 0.94
C VAL A 494 -23.61 8.78 1.06
N ILE A 495 -22.29 8.84 1.19
CA ILE A 495 -21.57 10.08 1.52
C ILE A 495 -21.72 11.09 0.37
N ILE A 496 -21.33 10.73 -0.84
CA ILE A 496 -21.39 11.65 -2.00
C ILE A 496 -22.82 12.07 -2.36
N PRO A 497 -23.83 11.17 -2.43
CA PRO A 497 -25.21 11.58 -2.67
C PRO A 497 -25.76 12.54 -1.60
N ASN A 498 -25.50 12.27 -0.31
CA ASN A 498 -25.93 13.16 0.77
C ASN A 498 -25.25 14.54 0.64
N GLN A 499 -23.95 14.55 0.38
CA GLN A 499 -23.17 15.78 0.22
C GLN A 499 -23.68 16.62 -0.96
N ARG A 500 -24.04 15.98 -2.08
CA ARG A 500 -24.67 16.68 -3.22
C ARG A 500 -25.98 17.35 -2.84
N LYS A 501 -26.83 16.67 -2.05
CA LYS A 501 -28.10 17.25 -1.55
C LYS A 501 -27.84 18.44 -0.64
N ILE A 502 -26.89 18.33 0.28
CA ILE A 502 -26.46 19.42 1.17
C ILE A 502 -26.00 20.62 0.33
N THR A 503 -25.06 20.40 -0.60
CA THR A 503 -24.53 21.46 -1.46
C THR A 503 -25.63 22.12 -2.31
N ALA A 504 -26.55 21.34 -2.87
CA ALA A 504 -27.65 21.86 -3.67
C ALA A 504 -28.62 22.73 -2.85
N ALA A 505 -28.96 22.36 -1.61
CA ALA A 505 -29.76 23.16 -0.70
C ALA A 505 -29.08 24.51 -0.40
N LEU A 506 -27.78 24.45 -0.10
CA LEU A 506 -27.00 25.65 0.23
C LEU A 506 -26.83 26.60 -0.94
N LEU A 507 -26.69 26.09 -2.18
CA LEU A 507 -26.66 26.92 -3.40
C LEU A 507 -27.98 27.65 -3.63
N LYS A 508 -29.11 27.13 -3.15
CA LYS A 508 -30.43 27.76 -3.19
C LYS A 508 -30.67 28.71 -2.00
N GLY A 509 -29.74 28.81 -1.05
CA GLY A 509 -29.93 29.56 0.19
C GLY A 509 -30.84 28.84 1.20
N GLU A 510 -31.12 27.56 0.98
CA GLU A 510 -31.92 26.71 1.86
C GLU A 510 -31.04 26.07 2.96
N LYS A 511 -31.63 25.85 4.14
CA LYS A 511 -30.96 25.12 5.22
C LYS A 511 -31.03 23.61 4.95
N PRO A 512 -29.89 22.90 4.80
CA PRO A 512 -29.90 21.47 4.53
C PRO A 512 -30.39 20.65 5.73
N ASP A 513 -30.96 19.46 5.45
CA ASP A 513 -31.33 18.50 6.49
C ASP A 513 -30.08 17.98 7.26
N PRO A 514 -30.00 18.22 8.59
CA PRO A 514 -28.86 17.78 9.40
C PRO A 514 -28.65 16.25 9.39
N ALA A 515 -29.69 15.46 9.15
CA ALA A 515 -29.61 14.00 9.11
C ALA A 515 -28.72 13.50 7.98
N LEU A 516 -28.64 14.24 6.86
CA LEU A 516 -27.75 13.91 5.74
C LEU A 516 -26.27 13.96 6.15
N GLY A 517 -25.89 15.01 6.87
CA GLY A 517 -24.53 15.18 7.41
C GLY A 517 -24.19 14.13 8.47
N ALA A 518 -25.09 13.90 9.41
CA ALA A 518 -24.91 12.90 10.47
C ALA A 518 -24.73 11.48 9.91
N THR A 519 -25.52 11.09 8.91
CA THR A 519 -25.38 9.79 8.23
C THR A 519 -24.05 9.70 7.49
N GLY A 520 -23.64 10.74 6.78
CA GLY A 520 -22.34 10.80 6.10
C GLY A 520 -21.17 10.63 7.07
N LYS A 521 -21.22 11.33 8.21
CA LYS A 521 -20.21 11.23 9.27
C LYS A 521 -20.12 9.83 9.87
N GLN A 522 -21.28 9.18 10.14
CA GLN A 522 -21.29 7.79 10.63
C GLN A 522 -20.58 6.83 9.67
N ARG A 523 -20.90 6.91 8.38
CA ARG A 523 -20.28 6.06 7.35
C ARG A 523 -18.79 6.33 7.17
N SER A 524 -18.38 7.57 7.23
CA SER A 524 -16.96 7.96 7.21
C SER A 524 -16.21 7.40 8.42
N LEU A 525 -16.82 7.43 9.60
CA LEU A 525 -16.26 6.84 10.80
C LEU A 525 -16.06 5.33 10.66
N HIS A 526 -17.05 4.60 10.12
CA HIS A 526 -16.91 3.17 9.86
C HIS A 526 -15.75 2.89 8.91
N ASN A 527 -15.62 3.66 7.83
CA ASN A 527 -14.48 3.53 6.91
C ASN A 527 -13.14 3.72 7.62
N THR A 528 -13.06 4.69 8.54
CA THR A 528 -11.85 4.94 9.34
C THR A 528 -11.41 3.71 10.13
N TYR A 529 -12.34 3.05 10.84
CA TYR A 529 -12.02 1.86 11.65
C TYR A 529 -11.76 0.60 10.83
N LEU A 530 -12.35 0.49 9.65
CA LEU A 530 -12.16 -0.65 8.75
C LEU A 530 -10.85 -0.59 7.95
N THR A 531 -10.16 0.55 7.94
CA THR A 531 -8.97 0.76 7.11
C THR A 531 -7.81 -0.17 7.46
N LEU A 532 -7.42 -0.28 8.75
CA LEU A 532 -6.30 -1.16 9.12
C LEU A 532 -6.65 -2.63 8.92
N PRO A 533 -7.84 -3.12 9.31
CA PRO A 533 -8.26 -4.48 9.00
C PRO A 533 -8.21 -4.83 7.50
N VAL A 534 -8.76 -3.99 6.63
CA VAL A 534 -8.76 -4.29 5.19
C VAL A 534 -7.35 -4.40 4.61
N LEU A 535 -6.41 -3.54 5.05
CA LEU A 535 -5.02 -3.62 4.61
C LEU A 535 -4.35 -4.93 5.04
N ALA A 536 -4.60 -5.42 6.26
CA ALA A 536 -4.11 -6.72 6.72
C ALA A 536 -4.67 -7.87 5.87
N MET A 537 -5.98 -7.85 5.55
CA MET A 537 -6.60 -8.86 4.68
C MET A 537 -5.99 -8.86 3.28
N MET A 538 -5.66 -7.69 2.70
CA MET A 538 -5.07 -7.61 1.36
C MET A 538 -3.66 -8.19 1.26
N ILE A 539 -2.89 -8.22 2.36
CA ILE A 539 -1.55 -8.84 2.40
C ILE A 539 -1.55 -10.28 2.91
N SER A 540 -2.67 -10.77 3.44
CA SER A 540 -2.78 -12.07 4.11
C SER A 540 -2.35 -13.27 3.27
N ASN A 541 -2.49 -13.20 1.94
CA ASN A 541 -2.10 -14.25 1.00
C ASN A 541 -0.63 -14.66 1.05
N HIS A 542 0.21 -13.82 1.65
CA HIS A 542 1.64 -14.11 1.85
C HIS A 542 1.93 -14.89 3.12
N PHE A 543 0.89 -15.14 3.94
CA PHE A 543 1.04 -15.67 5.28
C PHE A 543 0.12 -16.88 5.49
N PRO A 544 0.58 -18.10 5.04
CA PRO A 544 -0.18 -19.34 5.23
C PRO A 544 -0.52 -19.62 6.69
N MET A 545 0.31 -19.16 7.63
CA MET A 545 0.03 -19.26 9.06
C MET A 545 -1.31 -18.63 9.47
N LEU A 546 -1.80 -17.64 8.71
CA LEU A 546 -3.08 -17.00 8.94
C LEU A 546 -4.21 -17.69 8.16
N THR A 547 -3.95 -18.03 6.87
CA THR A 547 -4.98 -18.44 5.92
C THR A 547 -5.27 -19.94 5.96
N ASP A 548 -4.28 -20.77 6.30
CA ASP A 548 -4.37 -22.24 6.22
C ASP A 548 -4.55 -22.88 7.61
N HIS A 549 -4.96 -22.08 8.60
CA HIS A 549 -5.19 -22.51 9.97
C HIS A 549 -6.61 -23.08 10.14
N ALA A 550 -6.78 -24.11 10.98
CA ALA A 550 -8.08 -24.75 11.25
C ALA A 550 -9.15 -23.76 11.76
N HIS A 551 -8.74 -22.70 12.46
CA HIS A 551 -9.61 -21.64 12.95
C HIS A 551 -9.35 -20.30 12.25
N ALA A 552 -9.10 -20.31 10.94
CA ALA A 552 -8.78 -19.15 10.14
C ALA A 552 -9.81 -18.01 10.25
N TRP A 553 -11.10 -18.34 10.45
CA TRP A 553 -12.16 -17.36 10.72
C TRP A 553 -11.94 -16.55 12.00
N ALA A 554 -11.47 -17.23 13.06
CA ALA A 554 -11.18 -16.58 14.34
C ALA A 554 -9.92 -15.71 14.22
N MET A 555 -8.92 -16.17 13.44
CA MET A 555 -7.73 -15.37 13.10
C MET A 555 -8.13 -14.09 12.37
N ALA A 556 -9.00 -14.17 11.36
CA ALA A 556 -9.54 -12.98 10.71
C ALA A 556 -10.27 -12.05 11.70
N GLY A 557 -11.04 -12.61 12.62
CA GLY A 557 -11.70 -11.86 13.71
C GLY A 557 -10.71 -11.12 14.60
N LEU A 558 -9.60 -11.77 15.01
CA LEU A 558 -8.54 -11.13 15.80
C LEU A 558 -7.85 -9.97 15.05
N ILE A 559 -7.61 -10.13 13.76
CA ILE A 559 -7.04 -9.08 12.89
C ILE A 559 -8.03 -7.91 12.77
N ILE A 560 -9.33 -8.17 12.57
CA ILE A 560 -10.36 -7.13 12.49
C ILE A 560 -10.45 -6.37 13.81
N LEU A 561 -10.50 -7.08 14.94
CA LEU A 561 -10.56 -6.49 16.27
C LEU A 561 -9.29 -5.69 16.59
N GLY A 562 -8.13 -6.32 16.46
CA GLY A 562 -6.83 -5.70 16.74
C GLY A 562 -6.57 -4.47 15.86
N GLY A 563 -6.86 -4.58 14.55
CA GLY A 563 -6.73 -3.46 13.62
C GLY A 563 -7.70 -2.32 13.92
N GLY A 564 -8.95 -2.62 14.28
CA GLY A 564 -9.94 -1.63 14.71
C GLY A 564 -9.52 -0.90 16.01
N LEU A 565 -9.01 -1.64 16.99
CA LEU A 565 -8.51 -1.08 18.25
C LEU A 565 -7.24 -0.26 18.03
N ALA A 566 -6.31 -0.73 17.21
CA ALA A 566 -5.11 0.01 16.84
C ALA A 566 -5.48 1.33 16.14
N ARG A 567 -6.46 1.30 15.25
CA ARG A 567 -6.95 2.52 14.61
C ARG A 567 -7.61 3.47 15.61
N HIS A 568 -8.37 2.94 16.57
CA HIS A 568 -8.94 3.74 17.66
C HIS A 568 -7.85 4.45 18.46
N TYR A 569 -6.84 3.71 18.91
CA TYR A 569 -5.71 4.27 19.63
C TYR A 569 -5.01 5.39 18.84
N LEU A 570 -4.67 5.15 17.58
CA LEU A 570 -4.00 6.13 16.73
C LEU A 570 -4.84 7.41 16.55
N VAL A 571 -6.11 7.25 16.18
CA VAL A 571 -7.03 8.38 15.97
C VAL A 571 -7.18 9.21 17.26
N ARG A 572 -7.40 8.56 18.40
CA ARG A 572 -7.63 9.26 19.66
C ARG A 572 -6.34 9.91 20.21
N THR A 573 -5.17 9.33 19.91
CA THR A 573 -3.88 9.98 20.21
C THR A 573 -3.69 11.25 19.37
N GLU A 574 -4.05 11.21 18.09
CA GLU A 574 -4.01 12.38 17.19
C GLU A 574 -4.98 13.49 17.66
N VAL A 575 -6.14 13.14 18.22
CA VAL A 575 -7.09 14.10 18.83
C VAL A 575 -6.48 14.81 20.04
N GLY A 576 -5.42 14.26 20.63
CA GLY A 576 -4.81 14.77 21.86
C GLY A 576 -5.56 14.33 23.12
N ASP A 577 -6.28 13.22 23.05
CA ASP A 577 -6.90 12.63 24.24
C ASP A 577 -5.83 12.20 25.24
N ARG A 578 -6.17 12.27 26.54
CA ARG A 578 -5.25 11.83 27.58
C ARG A 578 -4.93 10.35 27.43
N GLN A 579 -3.65 10.00 27.54
CA GLN A 579 -3.21 8.59 27.40
C GLN A 579 -3.98 7.66 28.36
N ALA A 580 -4.34 8.13 29.55
CA ALA A 580 -5.14 7.38 30.51
C ALA A 580 -6.55 7.00 30.00
N GLU A 581 -7.10 7.76 29.06
CA GLU A 581 -8.44 7.54 28.51
C GLU A 581 -8.46 6.55 27.34
N ILE A 582 -7.32 6.33 26.69
CA ILE A 582 -7.20 5.52 25.47
C ILE A 582 -6.32 4.27 25.65
N SER A 583 -5.45 4.25 26.66
CA SER A 583 -4.50 3.14 26.88
C SER A 583 -5.17 1.79 27.20
N TRP A 584 -6.46 1.76 27.54
CA TRP A 584 -7.23 0.52 27.70
C TRP A 584 -7.24 -0.34 26.42
N THR A 585 -7.03 0.26 25.24
CA THR A 585 -6.96 -0.45 23.96
C THR A 585 -5.68 -1.28 23.84
N LEU A 586 -4.57 -0.84 24.45
CA LEU A 586 -3.26 -1.50 24.33
C LEU A 586 -3.26 -2.94 24.86
N PRO A 587 -3.79 -3.23 26.10
CA PRO A 587 -3.87 -4.62 26.54
C PRO A 587 -4.79 -5.47 25.67
N LEU A 588 -5.83 -4.93 25.07
CA LEU A 588 -6.70 -5.68 24.16
C LEU A 588 -6.00 -5.97 22.82
N ILE A 589 -5.25 -5.02 22.28
CA ILE A 589 -4.41 -5.24 21.08
C ILE A 589 -3.35 -6.31 21.38
N ALA A 590 -2.66 -6.19 22.53
CA ALA A 590 -1.66 -7.16 22.95
C ALA A 590 -2.27 -8.56 23.18
N SER A 591 -3.46 -8.65 23.78
CA SER A 591 -4.18 -9.91 23.99
C SER A 591 -4.61 -10.54 22.65
N ALA A 592 -5.11 -9.73 21.69
CA ALA A 592 -5.47 -10.23 20.37
C ALA A 592 -4.23 -10.77 19.63
N LEU A 593 -3.10 -10.06 19.72
CA LEU A 593 -1.83 -10.51 19.14
C LEU A 593 -1.30 -11.78 19.84
N ALA A 594 -1.30 -11.81 21.16
CA ALA A 594 -0.85 -12.98 21.93
C ALA A 594 -1.70 -14.21 21.60
N LEU A 595 -3.02 -14.06 21.51
CA LEU A 595 -3.91 -15.15 21.13
C LEU A 595 -3.64 -15.62 19.69
N ALA A 596 -3.41 -14.68 18.76
CA ALA A 596 -3.05 -15.02 17.39
C ALA A 596 -1.71 -15.78 17.31
N LEU A 597 -0.70 -15.36 18.10
CA LEU A 597 0.57 -16.05 18.22
C LEU A 597 0.39 -17.48 18.77
N ILE A 598 -0.36 -17.63 19.86
CA ILE A 598 -0.62 -18.94 20.47
C ILE A 598 -1.38 -19.86 19.49
N MET A 599 -2.36 -19.35 18.78
CA MET A 599 -3.14 -20.13 17.82
C MET A 599 -2.30 -20.59 16.63
N THR A 600 -1.30 -19.81 16.22
CA THR A 600 -0.44 -20.12 15.05
C THR A 600 0.87 -20.78 15.44
N GLU A 601 1.12 -21.00 16.74
CA GLU A 601 2.31 -21.73 17.17
C GLU A 601 2.37 -23.10 16.51
N PRO A 602 3.43 -23.43 15.75
CA PRO A 602 3.49 -24.69 15.05
C PRO A 602 3.50 -25.83 16.07
N ALA A 603 2.59 -26.80 15.89
CA ALA A 603 2.70 -28.08 16.57
C ALA A 603 4.16 -28.59 16.40
N LYS A 604 4.74 -29.12 17.48
CA LYS A 604 6.16 -29.55 17.53
C LYS A 604 6.59 -30.12 16.18
N ARG A 605 7.60 -29.50 15.53
CA ARG A 605 8.14 -29.98 14.24
C ARG A 605 8.42 -31.46 14.35
N LEU A 606 7.86 -32.24 13.48
CA LEU A 606 8.27 -33.61 13.25
C LEU A 606 9.74 -33.51 12.75
N LEU A 607 10.68 -33.83 13.61
CA LEU A 607 12.07 -33.95 13.21
C LEU A 607 12.27 -35.38 12.71
N PHE A 608 12.71 -35.51 11.46
CA PHE A 608 13.10 -36.81 10.93
C PHE A 608 14.53 -37.10 11.39
N GLU A 609 14.69 -38.21 12.13
CA GLU A 609 16.01 -38.59 12.74
C GLU A 609 16.86 -39.46 11.80
N GLY A 610 16.30 -39.99 10.70
CA GLY A 610 17.00 -40.81 9.73
C GLY A 610 17.82 -40.01 8.71
N ASP A 611 18.71 -40.72 7.98
CA ASP A 611 19.38 -40.20 6.80
C ASP A 611 18.39 -40.20 5.62
N VAL A 612 18.40 -39.14 4.80
CA VAL A 612 17.58 -39.03 3.60
C VAL A 612 18.49 -39.03 2.38
N PRO A 613 18.47 -40.10 1.58
CA PRO A 613 19.28 -40.18 0.36
C PRO A 613 18.82 -39.15 -0.69
N ASP A 614 19.75 -38.71 -1.56
CA ASP A 614 19.48 -37.82 -2.68
C ASP A 614 18.29 -38.29 -3.55
N GLN A 615 18.20 -39.61 -3.78
CA GLN A 615 17.09 -40.20 -4.57
C GLN A 615 15.74 -40.10 -3.88
N GLU A 616 15.65 -40.24 -2.56
CA GLU A 616 14.41 -40.12 -1.80
C GLU A 616 13.92 -38.67 -1.80
N ALA A 617 14.81 -37.71 -1.56
CA ALA A 617 14.50 -36.27 -1.64
C ALA A 617 14.00 -35.89 -3.04
N LEU A 618 14.66 -36.39 -4.10
CA LEU A 618 14.24 -36.16 -5.48
C LEU A 618 12.89 -36.79 -5.77
N ALA A 619 12.63 -38.02 -5.30
CA ALA A 619 11.33 -38.68 -5.50
C ALA A 619 10.17 -37.90 -4.84
N ILE A 620 10.35 -37.39 -3.63
CA ILE A 620 9.39 -36.51 -2.95
C ILE A 620 9.09 -35.30 -3.85
N VAL A 621 10.12 -34.60 -4.33
CA VAL A 621 9.96 -33.39 -5.15
C VAL A 621 9.32 -33.69 -6.49
N GLN A 622 9.70 -34.78 -7.15
CA GLN A 622 9.09 -35.21 -8.42
C GLN A 622 7.59 -35.52 -8.23
N THR A 623 7.23 -36.15 -7.13
CA THR A 623 5.82 -36.49 -6.85
C THR A 623 4.99 -35.28 -6.45
N ARG A 624 5.57 -34.36 -5.66
CA ARG A 624 4.80 -33.27 -5.01
C ARG A 624 4.94 -31.92 -5.69
N CYS A 625 6.03 -31.70 -6.46
CA CYS A 625 6.35 -30.38 -7.01
C CYS A 625 6.41 -30.37 -8.55
N ALA A 626 6.91 -31.43 -9.19
CA ALA A 626 7.18 -31.43 -10.63
C ALA A 626 5.92 -31.35 -11.50
N SER A 627 4.74 -31.70 -10.99
CA SER A 627 3.48 -31.50 -11.73
C SER A 627 3.27 -30.03 -12.16
N CYS A 628 3.74 -29.09 -11.36
CA CYS A 628 3.71 -27.63 -11.65
C CYS A 628 5.08 -27.08 -12.00
N HIS A 629 6.15 -27.65 -11.45
CA HIS A 629 7.54 -27.15 -11.53
C HIS A 629 8.41 -28.04 -12.42
N ALA A 630 7.97 -28.24 -13.66
CA ALA A 630 8.69 -28.97 -14.70
C ALA A 630 8.87 -28.11 -15.95
N ALA A 631 9.75 -28.51 -16.86
CA ALA A 631 9.89 -27.87 -18.18
C ALA A 631 8.55 -27.92 -18.95
N ASN A 632 7.83 -29.02 -18.80
CA ASN A 632 6.48 -29.20 -19.35
C ASN A 632 5.51 -29.61 -18.22
N PRO A 633 4.91 -28.64 -17.49
CA PRO A 633 4.01 -28.95 -16.39
C PRO A 633 2.80 -29.81 -16.82
N THR A 634 2.47 -30.80 -16.01
CA THR A 634 1.36 -31.72 -16.24
C THR A 634 0.07 -31.27 -15.52
N ASP A 635 0.16 -30.25 -14.66
CA ASP A 635 -1.01 -29.69 -13.96
C ASP A 635 -2.03 -29.14 -14.96
N ALA A 636 -3.32 -29.34 -14.67
CA ALA A 636 -4.40 -28.92 -15.55
C ALA A 636 -4.45 -27.40 -15.76
N THR A 637 -4.05 -26.61 -14.76
CA THR A 637 -4.16 -25.16 -14.74
C THR A 637 -2.83 -24.44 -14.96
N ILE A 638 -1.70 -25.07 -14.59
CA ILE A 638 -0.36 -24.49 -14.67
C ILE A 638 0.35 -25.06 -15.90
N LYS A 639 0.52 -24.24 -16.93
CA LYS A 639 1.10 -24.66 -18.21
C LYS A 639 2.56 -24.24 -18.41
N VAL A 640 3.07 -23.40 -17.55
CA VAL A 640 4.47 -22.96 -17.52
C VAL A 640 4.95 -23.01 -16.06
N ALA A 641 6.17 -23.47 -15.84
CA ALA A 641 6.74 -23.56 -14.50
C ALA A 641 6.66 -22.21 -13.80
N PRO A 642 5.96 -22.12 -12.64
CA PRO A 642 5.82 -20.84 -11.93
C PRO A 642 7.19 -20.28 -11.58
N LYS A 643 7.43 -19.01 -11.95
CA LYS A 643 8.68 -18.29 -11.70
C LYS A 643 9.91 -18.94 -12.35
N GLY A 644 9.73 -19.70 -13.42
CA GLY A 644 10.81 -20.39 -14.09
C GLY A 644 11.46 -21.53 -13.26
N VAL A 645 10.94 -21.83 -12.07
CA VAL A 645 11.51 -22.85 -11.17
C VAL A 645 11.17 -24.23 -11.70
N GLN A 646 12.17 -24.98 -12.17
CA GLN A 646 12.05 -26.35 -12.60
C GLN A 646 12.75 -27.27 -11.58
N LEU A 647 12.07 -28.34 -11.14
CA LEU A 647 12.52 -29.19 -10.02
C LEU A 647 12.58 -30.67 -10.42
N GLU A 648 12.90 -30.97 -11.68
CA GLU A 648 12.90 -32.33 -12.21
C GLU A 648 14.17 -33.12 -11.93
N THR A 649 15.29 -32.42 -11.62
CA THR A 649 16.61 -33.04 -11.50
C THR A 649 17.22 -32.78 -10.12
N LEU A 650 18.14 -33.63 -9.68
CA LEU A 650 18.88 -33.45 -8.43
C LEU A 650 19.69 -32.14 -8.44
N ALA A 651 20.26 -31.76 -9.59
CA ALA A 651 20.99 -30.50 -9.71
C ALA A 651 20.08 -29.28 -9.46
N SER A 652 18.85 -29.30 -10.03
CA SER A 652 17.88 -28.23 -9.79
C SER A 652 17.36 -28.27 -8.35
N LEU A 653 17.17 -29.44 -7.75
CA LEU A 653 16.79 -29.58 -6.36
C LEU A 653 17.84 -28.95 -5.42
N LYS A 654 19.13 -29.21 -5.64
CA LYS A 654 20.23 -28.59 -4.89
C LYS A 654 20.30 -27.08 -5.12
N ARG A 655 20.11 -26.64 -6.36
CA ARG A 655 20.08 -25.20 -6.70
C ARG A 655 18.99 -24.44 -5.96
N TYR A 656 17.80 -25.01 -5.85
CA TYR A 656 16.64 -24.37 -5.21
C TYR A 656 16.38 -24.82 -3.77
N ALA A 657 17.35 -25.51 -3.13
CA ALA A 657 17.19 -26.09 -1.80
C ALA A 657 16.73 -25.06 -0.76
N ALA A 658 17.35 -23.86 -0.73
CA ALA A 658 16.97 -22.79 0.19
C ALA A 658 15.53 -22.30 -0.02
N GLN A 659 15.10 -22.14 -1.30
CA GLN A 659 13.72 -21.74 -1.61
C GLN A 659 12.71 -22.83 -1.26
N ILE A 660 13.07 -24.08 -1.48
CA ILE A 660 12.24 -25.24 -1.12
C ILE A 660 12.08 -25.31 0.39
N ASP A 661 13.15 -25.12 1.15
CA ASP A 661 13.09 -25.09 2.61
C ASP A 661 12.09 -24.02 3.09
N VAL A 662 12.23 -22.79 2.58
CA VAL A 662 11.31 -21.70 2.94
C VAL A 662 9.88 -22.02 2.55
N GLN A 663 9.65 -22.43 1.29
CA GLN A 663 8.29 -22.48 0.73
C GLN A 663 7.55 -23.79 1.04
N ALA A 664 8.25 -24.91 1.11
CA ALA A 664 7.63 -26.21 1.29
C ALA A 664 7.79 -26.79 2.69
N VAL A 665 8.91 -26.53 3.36
CA VAL A 665 9.20 -27.10 4.70
C VAL A 665 8.76 -26.15 5.80
N ARG A 666 9.26 -24.90 5.77
CA ARG A 666 9.00 -23.92 6.86
C ARG A 666 7.61 -23.31 6.77
N ASN A 667 7.27 -22.69 5.64
CA ASN A 667 6.03 -21.91 5.48
C ASN A 667 4.85 -22.76 4.99
N LYS A 668 5.10 -23.98 4.53
CA LYS A 668 4.11 -24.90 3.94
C LYS A 668 3.27 -24.22 2.81
N ALA A 669 3.76 -23.12 2.22
CA ALA A 669 3.11 -22.41 1.13
C ALA A 669 3.06 -23.22 -0.16
N MET A 670 3.95 -24.21 -0.29
CA MET A 670 4.00 -25.16 -1.39
C MET A 670 3.92 -26.61 -0.86
N PRO A 671 3.34 -27.49 -1.60
CA PRO A 671 2.55 -27.30 -2.83
C PRO A 671 1.37 -26.35 -2.61
N LEU A 672 1.00 -25.58 -3.62
CA LEU A 672 -0.06 -24.57 -3.52
C LEU A 672 -1.38 -25.20 -3.04
N GLY A 673 -1.91 -24.76 -1.88
CA GLY A 673 -3.08 -25.37 -1.25
C GLY A 673 -2.91 -26.86 -0.92
N ASN A 674 -1.70 -27.34 -0.83
CA ASN A 674 -1.33 -28.76 -0.67
C ASN A 674 -2.01 -29.72 -1.68
N ARG A 675 -2.26 -29.26 -2.91
CA ARG A 675 -3.03 -29.97 -3.97
C ARG A 675 -2.43 -31.34 -4.33
N THR A 676 -1.14 -31.53 -4.14
CA THR A 676 -0.46 -32.81 -4.38
C THR A 676 -0.41 -33.69 -3.14
N GLY A 677 -0.99 -33.27 -2.01
CA GLY A 677 -1.09 -34.06 -0.79
C GLY A 677 0.26 -34.35 -0.10
N MET A 678 1.18 -33.40 -0.10
CA MET A 678 2.47 -33.52 0.59
C MET A 678 2.28 -33.68 2.09
N THR A 679 2.83 -34.72 2.69
CA THR A 679 2.69 -35.04 4.10
C THR A 679 3.68 -34.28 4.97
N ASP A 680 3.41 -34.19 6.29
CA ASP A 680 4.36 -33.57 7.22
C ASP A 680 5.64 -34.39 7.37
N GLU A 681 5.59 -35.71 7.20
CA GLU A 681 6.75 -36.57 7.17
C GLU A 681 7.64 -36.29 5.93
N GLU A 682 7.04 -36.17 4.75
CA GLU A 682 7.78 -35.79 3.53
C GLU A 682 8.43 -34.42 3.66
N ARG A 683 7.76 -33.45 4.31
CA ARG A 683 8.34 -32.13 4.63
C ARG A 683 9.51 -32.26 5.60
N ALA A 684 9.39 -33.08 6.64
CA ALA A 684 10.46 -33.32 7.61
C ALA A 684 11.68 -33.98 6.95
N LYS A 685 11.48 -34.99 6.10
CA LYS A 685 12.52 -35.63 5.30
C LYS A 685 13.23 -34.63 4.40
N LEU A 686 12.46 -33.84 3.64
CA LEU A 686 13.02 -32.84 2.74
C LEU A 686 13.82 -31.76 3.50
N GLY A 687 13.31 -31.30 4.65
CA GLY A 687 14.01 -30.35 5.53
C GLY A 687 15.33 -30.94 6.09
N LYS A 688 15.35 -32.21 6.49
CA LYS A 688 16.55 -32.91 6.92
C LYS A 688 17.58 -33.01 5.80
N TRP A 689 17.15 -33.42 4.60
CA TRP A 689 18.02 -33.50 3.43
C TRP A 689 18.64 -32.14 3.09
N ILE A 690 17.86 -31.05 3.09
CA ILE A 690 18.35 -29.70 2.81
C ILE A 690 19.37 -29.25 3.84
N ALA A 691 19.16 -29.57 5.12
CA ALA A 691 20.08 -29.21 6.19
C ALA A 691 21.45 -29.90 6.08
N MET A 692 21.57 -30.96 5.26
CA MET A 692 22.83 -31.70 5.04
C MET A 692 23.55 -31.25 3.74
N GLN A 693 22.95 -30.38 2.92
CA GLN A 693 23.59 -29.85 1.70
C GLN A 693 24.46 -28.65 2.01
#